data_61c89d1ca8899df279d0793c0850e09a
#
_entry.id   61c89d1ca8899df279d0793c0850e09a
#
_cell.length_a   1.000
_cell.length_b   1.000
_cell.length_c   1.000
_cell.angle_alpha   90.00
_cell.angle_beta   90.00
_cell.angle_gamma   90.00
#
_symmetry.space_group_name_H-M   'P 1'
#
loop_
_entity.id
_entity.type
_entity.pdbx_description
1 polymer ?
#
loop_
_entity_poly.entity_id
_entity_poly.type
_entity_poly.pdbx_seq_one_letter_code
_entity_poly.pdbx_strand_id
1 'polypeptide(L)'
;KLKKFGVGKYPNHLKEVDDVLLRLTHIIKSSRARGEELNLSTIVYRLGMKCDFGNIQQSFEIDNDINVVNESRCQDFYEFILANQKTILIGEPGLGKSWFLQNFIKFLEHHSVKIVQHYCYTGMDDIYEKERITVNVFLANLINDIISAYPYLAEYKNTKFGVDVKELQTLLNNMQEEVVIIIDGLDHIGRVYNFHKSTIKEVDTEIIKVISELVFPENVRIILSSQPIKDVTKLTDDGYKIYNVEAWDKSDIERLLINNNLENINLDWNLKLSDLLMKKSNGNPLYLTYLISEIKRYSPAVISVDLIESFPPYSNNLSDYYDYIMSKVPESEKIPLILSGAPFYLTKEELMEITGLGQIVGQSLEAIQSILKFNACNGGYTIYHESFRRYIVESLEKKEVNVAVAIYRDLIEWLKNKGFYDNRKSYLNLLVLLFESKRYDEILAYCSKEFVVDSIFYGNNISSLKRNFEILIKTACIRKDYGSLIVCTELSNMVYSLEYSFDENSELYYWALGLIHGFDTLRNTLLYEGKMALDLDNGLKVCYLCSKNDFIPEWEPYIELLVESKKSNSKNRSSLENELEDYRYYICACIDMDRKMEDILSKICDKQAFEYRKIVIEEYHRRDLLDNLIEIIRVIPNNQYWEQSLS
;
A
#
# COMPACT_ATOMS: atom_id res chain seq x y z
N LYS A 1 16.00 29.46 -3.38
CA LYS A 1 14.81 29.33 -2.51
C LYS A 1 13.88 28.20 -2.97
N LEU A 2 13.56 28.12 -4.25
CA LEU A 2 12.66 27.07 -4.80
C LEU A 2 13.21 25.63 -4.64
N LYS A 3 14.53 25.41 -4.64
CA LYS A 3 15.14 24.13 -4.28
C LYS A 3 14.74 23.61 -2.88
N LYS A 4 14.47 24.54 -1.93
CA LYS A 4 13.95 24.18 -0.60
C LYS A 4 12.51 23.67 -0.62
N PHE A 5 11.77 23.88 -1.70
CA PHE A 5 10.38 23.51 -1.88
C PHE A 5 10.21 22.31 -2.84
N GLY A 6 11.27 21.53 -3.07
CA GLY A 6 11.19 20.37 -3.98
C GLY A 6 11.11 20.72 -5.47
N VAL A 7 11.10 22.00 -5.82
CA VAL A 7 10.98 22.54 -7.19
C VAL A 7 12.33 22.57 -7.92
N GLY A 8 13.17 21.59 -7.71
CA GLY A 8 14.53 21.56 -8.28
C GLY A 8 14.64 21.06 -9.72
N LYS A 9 13.53 20.69 -10.38
CA LYS A 9 13.55 20.01 -11.68
C LYS A 9 12.80 20.72 -12.80
N TYR A 10 12.27 21.92 -12.60
CA TYR A 10 11.52 22.62 -13.64
C TYR A 10 12.45 23.35 -14.62
N PRO A 11 12.24 23.17 -15.93
CA PRO A 11 13.04 23.86 -16.93
C PRO A 11 12.79 25.37 -16.96
N ASN A 12 11.70 25.87 -16.37
CA ASN A 12 11.35 27.30 -16.36
C ASN A 12 10.78 27.75 -15.01
N HIS A 13 11.66 28.04 -14.04
CA HIS A 13 11.28 28.52 -12.70
C HIS A 13 10.49 29.83 -12.70
N LEU A 14 10.65 30.70 -13.73
CA LEU A 14 9.93 31.98 -13.82
C LEU A 14 8.46 31.74 -14.16
N LYS A 15 8.18 30.86 -15.13
CA LYS A 15 6.82 30.52 -15.52
C LYS A 15 6.03 29.95 -14.34
N GLU A 16 6.65 29.14 -13.53
CA GLU A 16 5.98 28.52 -12.38
C GLU A 16 5.70 29.52 -11.25
N VAL A 17 6.63 30.46 -11.02
CA VAL A 17 6.38 31.58 -10.11
C VAL A 17 5.22 32.42 -10.61
N ASP A 18 5.13 32.68 -11.91
CA ASP A 18 4.05 33.45 -12.53
C ASP A 18 2.72 32.67 -12.44
N ASP A 19 2.72 31.37 -12.65
CA ASP A 19 1.53 30.52 -12.51
C ASP A 19 1.02 30.50 -11.06
N VAL A 20 1.92 30.37 -10.07
CA VAL A 20 1.55 30.44 -8.65
C VAL A 20 0.98 31.82 -8.29
N LEU A 21 1.60 32.91 -8.80
CA LEU A 21 1.11 34.28 -8.58
C LEU A 21 -0.27 34.50 -9.21
N LEU A 22 -0.52 33.99 -10.41
CA LEU A 22 -1.82 34.07 -11.09
C LEU A 22 -2.90 33.31 -10.29
N ARG A 23 -2.63 32.09 -9.86
CA ARG A 23 -3.54 31.30 -9.04
C ARG A 23 -3.82 31.96 -7.70
N LEU A 24 -2.78 32.43 -7.00
CA LEU A 24 -2.95 33.15 -5.75
C LEU A 24 -3.80 34.42 -5.92
N THR A 25 -3.57 35.17 -7.01
CA THR A 25 -4.37 36.33 -7.34
C THR A 25 -5.85 35.98 -7.59
N HIS A 26 -6.09 34.88 -8.26
CA HIS A 26 -7.44 34.37 -8.50
C HIS A 26 -8.14 33.95 -7.20
N ILE A 27 -7.43 33.20 -6.34
CA ILE A 27 -7.93 32.79 -5.01
C ILE A 27 -8.33 34.02 -4.19
N ILE A 28 -7.45 35.02 -4.08
CA ILE A 28 -7.72 36.25 -3.31
C ILE A 28 -8.93 37.00 -3.88
N LYS A 29 -9.01 37.14 -5.20
CA LYS A 29 -10.14 37.84 -5.84
C LYS A 29 -11.46 37.11 -5.64
N SER A 30 -11.49 35.78 -5.81
CA SER A 30 -12.68 34.97 -5.65
C SER A 30 -13.16 34.95 -4.20
N SER A 31 -12.27 34.81 -3.24
CA SER A 31 -12.62 34.81 -1.81
C SER A 31 -13.13 36.19 -1.36
N ARG A 32 -12.50 37.26 -1.85
CA ARG A 32 -13.00 38.60 -1.60
C ARG A 32 -14.43 38.82 -2.15
N ALA A 33 -14.71 38.29 -3.35
CA ALA A 33 -16.02 38.38 -3.96
C ALA A 33 -17.09 37.58 -3.19
N ARG A 34 -16.69 36.51 -2.50
CA ARG A 34 -17.59 35.67 -1.68
C ARG A 34 -17.64 36.09 -0.20
N GLY A 35 -16.82 37.07 0.22
CA GLY A 35 -16.72 37.47 1.62
C GLY A 35 -16.09 36.42 2.53
N GLU A 36 -15.30 35.49 1.97
CA GLU A 36 -14.63 34.42 2.70
C GLU A 36 -13.34 34.90 3.37
N GLU A 37 -13.12 34.51 4.62
CA GLU A 37 -11.82 34.70 5.28
C GLU A 37 -10.81 33.67 4.77
N LEU A 38 -9.66 34.14 4.26
CA LEU A 38 -8.57 33.31 3.81
C LEU A 38 -7.57 33.10 4.95
N ASN A 39 -7.44 31.87 5.41
CA ASN A 39 -6.28 31.45 6.20
C ASN A 39 -5.24 30.77 5.31
N LEU A 40 -4.05 30.56 5.88
CA LEU A 40 -2.92 29.98 5.12
C LEU A 40 -3.23 28.54 4.65
N SER A 41 -3.92 27.76 5.45
CA SER A 41 -4.29 26.37 5.09
C SER A 41 -5.21 26.32 3.88
N THR A 42 -6.21 27.22 3.82
CA THR A 42 -7.11 27.35 2.67
C THR A 42 -6.36 27.80 1.41
N ILE A 43 -5.41 28.73 1.54
CA ILE A 43 -4.59 29.17 0.41
C ILE A 43 -3.74 28.03 -0.14
N VAL A 44 -3.07 27.31 0.75
CA VAL A 44 -2.22 26.15 0.42
C VAL A 44 -3.04 25.05 -0.27
N TYR A 45 -4.20 24.72 0.28
CA TYR A 45 -5.13 23.75 -0.30
C TYR A 45 -5.59 24.18 -1.70
N ARG A 46 -6.06 25.42 -1.86
CA ARG A 46 -6.53 25.94 -3.15
C ARG A 46 -5.41 26.16 -4.18
N LEU A 47 -4.17 26.25 -3.76
CA LEU A 47 -3.00 26.26 -4.66
C LEU A 47 -2.63 24.83 -5.10
N GLY A 48 -3.28 23.79 -4.57
CA GLY A 48 -2.92 22.40 -4.81
C GLY A 48 -1.54 22.04 -4.24
N MET A 49 -1.07 22.81 -3.25
CA MET A 49 0.20 22.53 -2.58
C MET A 49 -0.05 21.48 -1.50
N LYS A 50 0.51 20.29 -1.68
CA LYS A 50 0.48 19.25 -0.65
C LYS A 50 1.31 19.70 0.56
N CYS A 51 0.70 19.68 1.74
CA CYS A 51 1.38 19.95 3.00
C CYS A 51 2.06 18.71 3.58
N ASP A 52 1.63 17.55 3.17
CA ASP A 52 2.09 16.21 3.56
C ASP A 52 2.90 15.58 2.41
N PHE A 53 4.09 16.08 2.19
CA PHE A 53 4.95 15.60 1.11
C PHE A 53 5.38 14.16 1.34
N GLY A 54 4.72 13.25 0.63
CA GLY A 54 5.13 11.85 0.56
C GLY A 54 4.65 10.98 1.70
N ASN A 55 3.66 11.42 2.51
CA ASN A 55 3.00 10.50 3.45
C ASN A 55 2.28 9.40 2.67
N ILE A 56 2.69 8.16 2.90
CA ILE A 56 2.08 6.98 2.32
C ILE A 56 1.61 6.05 3.44
N GLN A 57 0.52 5.34 3.18
CA GLN A 57 -0.06 4.43 4.17
C GLN A 57 0.97 3.40 4.64
N GLN A 58 1.09 3.24 5.96
CA GLN A 58 1.94 2.28 6.63
C GLN A 58 1.06 1.13 7.14
N SER A 59 0.89 0.10 6.32
CA SER A 59 0.18 -1.11 6.70
C SER A 59 1.00 -2.34 6.35
N PHE A 60 1.01 -3.31 7.26
CA PHE A 60 1.62 -4.61 7.03
C PHE A 60 0.58 -5.68 7.41
N GLU A 61 0.12 -6.43 6.43
CA GLU A 61 -0.91 -7.45 6.62
C GLU A 61 -0.31 -8.71 7.24
N ILE A 62 -0.98 -9.24 8.26
CA ILE A 62 -0.66 -10.53 8.89
C ILE A 62 -1.76 -11.52 8.58
N ASP A 63 -1.38 -12.66 8.05
CA ASP A 63 -2.26 -13.82 7.94
C ASP A 63 -2.34 -14.54 9.29
N ASN A 64 -3.53 -14.53 9.91
CA ASN A 64 -3.74 -15.10 11.23
C ASN A 64 -3.53 -16.62 11.29
N ASP A 65 -3.72 -17.34 10.18
CA ASP A 65 -3.56 -18.80 10.13
C ASP A 65 -2.11 -19.22 10.34
N ILE A 66 -1.16 -18.40 9.91
CA ILE A 66 0.28 -18.66 10.03
C ILE A 66 0.97 -17.77 11.07
N ASN A 67 0.24 -16.85 11.69
CA ASN A 67 0.78 -15.97 12.73
C ASN A 67 0.91 -16.71 14.07
N VAL A 68 2.12 -16.75 14.60
CA VAL A 68 2.40 -17.29 15.92
C VAL A 68 2.79 -16.15 16.85
N VAL A 69 1.91 -15.84 17.80
CA VAL A 69 2.19 -14.85 18.84
C VAL A 69 2.93 -15.51 19.99
N ASN A 70 4.11 -15.00 20.32
CA ASN A 70 4.90 -15.43 21.49
C ASN A 70 5.10 -14.25 22.43
N GLU A 71 4.21 -14.16 23.43
CA GLU A 71 4.21 -13.07 24.41
C GLU A 71 5.51 -13.00 25.23
N SER A 72 6.11 -14.16 25.56
CA SER A 72 7.38 -14.18 26.27
C SER A 72 8.49 -13.50 25.47
N ARG A 73 8.59 -13.80 24.17
CA ARG A 73 9.59 -13.14 23.29
C ARG A 73 9.30 -11.64 23.14
N CYS A 74 8.06 -11.24 23.11
CA CYS A 74 7.70 -9.81 23.10
C CYS A 74 8.09 -9.14 24.41
N GLN A 75 7.90 -9.80 25.55
CA GLN A 75 8.32 -9.31 26.86
C GLN A 75 9.86 -9.20 26.97
N ASP A 76 10.60 -10.22 26.55
CA ASP A 76 12.07 -10.23 26.56
C ASP A 76 12.62 -9.09 25.67
N PHE A 77 12.02 -8.90 24.54
CA PHE A 77 12.41 -7.80 23.63
C PHE A 77 12.03 -6.43 24.21
N TYR A 78 10.89 -6.32 24.88
CA TYR A 78 10.50 -5.09 25.59
C TYR A 78 11.50 -4.71 26.68
N GLU A 79 11.93 -5.67 27.50
CA GLU A 79 12.98 -5.45 28.52
C GLU A 79 14.30 -5.04 27.86
N PHE A 80 14.64 -5.62 26.74
CA PHE A 80 15.84 -5.26 25.99
C PHE A 80 15.80 -3.81 25.51
N ILE A 81 14.68 -3.34 24.92
CA ILE A 81 14.57 -1.96 24.43
C ILE A 81 14.45 -0.94 25.57
N LEU A 82 13.96 -1.35 26.75
CA LEU A 82 13.97 -0.48 27.94
C LEU A 82 15.41 -0.23 28.41
N ALA A 83 16.28 -1.24 28.31
CA ALA A 83 17.70 -1.13 28.65
C ALA A 83 18.54 -0.47 27.54
N ASN A 84 18.07 -0.47 26.30
CA ASN A 84 18.83 -0.02 25.11
C ASN A 84 17.98 0.90 24.23
N GLN A 85 18.20 2.20 24.34
CA GLN A 85 17.46 3.22 23.57
C GLN A 85 17.51 3.01 22.06
N LYS A 86 18.65 2.58 21.55
CA LYS A 86 18.92 2.35 20.13
C LYS A 86 19.10 0.85 19.88
N THR A 87 18.16 0.22 19.20
CA THR A 87 18.14 -1.22 18.98
C THR A 87 18.08 -1.57 17.50
N ILE A 88 18.83 -2.58 17.07
CA ILE A 88 18.71 -3.21 15.74
C ILE A 88 18.27 -4.65 15.93
N LEU A 89 17.10 -4.99 15.36
CA LEU A 89 16.61 -6.35 15.24
C LEU A 89 17.21 -7.00 14.00
N ILE A 90 18.05 -8.00 14.18
CA ILE A 90 18.73 -8.70 13.08
C ILE A 90 18.25 -10.13 12.99
N GLY A 91 18.12 -10.64 11.77
CA GLY A 91 17.83 -12.04 11.48
C GLY A 91 17.96 -12.35 10.01
N GLU A 92 18.28 -13.60 9.72
CA GLU A 92 18.36 -14.11 8.35
C GLU A 92 17.03 -13.99 7.59
N PRO A 93 17.04 -14.08 6.26
CA PRO A 93 15.82 -14.11 5.46
C PRO A 93 14.85 -15.22 5.92
N GLY A 94 13.58 -14.88 6.04
CA GLY A 94 12.55 -15.85 6.41
C GLY A 94 12.42 -16.14 7.92
N LEU A 95 13.23 -15.51 8.80
CA LEU A 95 13.07 -15.64 10.26
C LEU A 95 11.90 -14.88 10.85
N GLY A 96 11.08 -14.22 10.01
CA GLY A 96 9.85 -13.60 10.49
C GLY A 96 10.03 -12.26 11.22
N LYS A 97 11.10 -11.48 10.95
CA LYS A 97 11.38 -10.18 11.58
C LYS A 97 10.17 -9.23 11.55
N SER A 98 9.63 -8.98 10.38
CA SER A 98 8.48 -8.07 10.21
C SER A 98 7.22 -8.57 10.94
N TRP A 99 6.97 -9.88 10.93
CA TRP A 99 5.87 -10.50 11.67
C TRP A 99 6.05 -10.38 13.18
N PHE A 100 7.26 -10.61 13.67
CA PHE A 100 7.60 -10.40 15.07
C PHE A 100 7.37 -8.94 15.48
N LEU A 101 7.80 -7.97 14.65
CA LEU A 101 7.59 -6.56 14.91
C LEU A 101 6.10 -6.20 14.93
N GLN A 102 5.27 -6.79 14.05
CA GLN A 102 3.81 -6.56 14.09
C GLN A 102 3.17 -7.10 15.38
N ASN A 103 3.58 -8.29 15.83
CA ASN A 103 3.12 -8.83 17.10
C ASN A 103 3.61 -7.96 18.28
N PHE A 104 4.82 -7.45 18.19
CA PHE A 104 5.39 -6.54 19.19
C PHE A 104 4.69 -5.16 19.20
N ILE A 105 4.28 -4.64 18.04
CA ILE A 105 3.46 -3.42 17.95
C ILE A 105 2.16 -3.62 18.72
N LYS A 106 1.42 -4.71 18.49
CA LYS A 106 0.21 -5.05 19.22
C LYS A 106 0.46 -5.18 20.73
N PHE A 107 1.59 -5.80 21.11
CA PHE A 107 2.01 -5.90 22.50
C PHE A 107 2.24 -4.51 23.13
N LEU A 108 2.92 -3.59 22.45
CA LEU A 108 3.14 -2.21 22.92
C LEU A 108 1.83 -1.41 23.04
N GLU A 109 0.91 -1.58 22.10
CA GLU A 109 -0.41 -0.94 22.13
C GLU A 109 -1.21 -1.36 23.37
N HIS A 110 -1.18 -2.65 23.75
CA HIS A 110 -1.78 -3.15 24.99
C HIS A 110 -1.15 -2.54 26.24
N HIS A 111 0.12 -2.13 26.17
CA HIS A 111 0.82 -1.41 27.24
C HIS A 111 0.68 0.12 27.15
N SER A 112 -0.20 0.62 26.27
CA SER A 112 -0.45 2.06 26.06
C SER A 112 0.79 2.86 25.64
N VAL A 113 1.79 2.22 25.03
CA VAL A 113 2.96 2.87 24.46
C VAL A 113 2.60 3.41 23.08
N LYS A 114 2.95 4.68 22.82
CA LYS A 114 2.77 5.28 21.48
C LYS A 114 3.85 4.82 20.51
N ILE A 115 3.44 4.52 19.30
CA ILE A 115 4.30 3.96 18.26
C ILE A 115 4.25 4.84 17.03
N VAL A 116 5.40 5.04 16.42
CA VAL A 116 5.59 5.68 15.11
C VAL A 116 6.33 4.69 14.24
N GLN A 117 5.86 4.46 13.02
CA GLN A 117 6.41 3.38 12.20
C GLN A 117 6.70 3.80 10.76
N HIS A 118 7.73 3.17 10.19
CA HIS A 118 8.05 3.28 8.77
C HIS A 118 8.49 1.93 8.23
N TYR A 119 7.86 1.50 7.14
CA TYR A 119 8.24 0.28 6.42
C TYR A 119 8.98 0.64 5.14
N CYS A 120 10.24 0.21 5.03
CA CYS A 120 10.99 0.29 3.77
C CYS A 120 10.48 -0.72 2.73
N TYR A 121 9.69 -1.70 3.17
CA TYR A 121 9.07 -2.71 2.33
C TYR A 121 7.86 -3.34 3.03
N THR A 122 6.75 -3.51 2.34
CA THR A 122 5.53 -4.13 2.89
C THR A 122 5.13 -5.41 2.17
N GLY A 123 5.46 -5.56 0.91
CA GLY A 123 5.13 -6.73 0.09
C GLY A 123 5.44 -6.51 -1.38
N MET A 124 5.30 -7.56 -2.17
CA MET A 124 5.60 -7.53 -3.61
C MET A 124 4.52 -6.82 -4.43
N ASP A 125 3.34 -6.67 -3.88
CA ASP A 125 2.19 -5.97 -4.43
C ASP A 125 2.10 -4.50 -3.96
N ASP A 126 3.19 -3.98 -3.37
CA ASP A 126 3.25 -2.61 -2.89
C ASP A 126 3.47 -1.63 -4.05
N ILE A 127 2.46 -0.82 -4.33
CA ILE A 127 2.53 0.21 -5.37
C ILE A 127 3.48 1.37 -5.01
N TYR A 128 3.86 1.49 -3.74
CA TYR A 128 4.73 2.54 -3.19
C TYR A 128 6.15 2.04 -2.88
N GLU A 129 6.55 0.88 -3.39
CA GLU A 129 7.84 0.25 -3.10
C GLU A 129 9.03 1.23 -3.29
N LYS A 130 9.00 2.03 -4.35
CA LYS A 130 10.05 3.01 -4.66
C LYS A 130 10.07 4.20 -3.72
N GLU A 131 8.88 4.69 -3.41
CA GLU A 131 8.67 5.84 -2.57
C GLU A 131 9.08 5.54 -1.13
N ARG A 132 8.80 4.35 -0.63
CA ARG A 132 9.14 3.92 0.75
C ARG A 132 10.62 4.02 1.08
N ILE A 133 11.49 3.78 0.13
CA ILE A 133 12.94 3.84 0.33
C ILE A 133 13.54 5.26 0.17
N THR A 134 12.68 6.28 -0.01
CA THR A 134 13.16 7.65 -0.18
C THR A 134 13.15 8.42 1.15
N VAL A 135 14.17 9.25 1.34
CA VAL A 135 14.31 10.12 2.54
C VAL A 135 13.09 11.03 2.71
N ASN A 136 12.51 11.54 1.63
CA ASN A 136 11.35 12.41 1.72
C ASN A 136 10.14 11.69 2.32
N VAL A 137 9.83 10.48 1.85
CA VAL A 137 8.71 9.69 2.36
C VAL A 137 8.99 9.21 3.78
N PHE A 138 10.20 8.78 4.06
CA PHE A 138 10.64 8.42 5.40
C PHE A 138 10.38 9.56 6.41
N LEU A 139 10.87 10.77 6.11
CA LEU A 139 10.68 11.94 6.97
C LEU A 139 9.19 12.33 7.08
N ALA A 140 8.46 12.31 5.97
CA ALA A 140 7.04 12.66 5.95
C ALA A 140 6.21 11.72 6.82
N ASN A 141 6.43 10.41 6.71
CA ASN A 141 5.72 9.44 7.54
C ASN A 141 6.02 9.67 9.02
N LEU A 142 7.29 9.76 9.41
CA LEU A 142 7.64 9.97 10.82
C LEU A 142 7.08 11.30 11.37
N ILE A 143 7.20 12.40 10.63
CA ILE A 143 6.70 13.71 11.06
C ILE A 143 5.18 13.69 11.22
N ASN A 144 4.46 13.12 10.25
CA ASN A 144 3.00 13.09 10.30
C ASN A 144 2.49 12.16 11.41
N ASP A 145 3.10 10.99 11.59
CA ASP A 145 2.73 10.04 12.64
C ASP A 145 3.02 10.61 14.03
N ILE A 146 4.17 11.29 14.22
CA ILE A 146 4.50 11.98 15.47
C ILE A 146 3.46 13.07 15.79
N ILE A 147 3.10 13.91 14.82
CA ILE A 147 2.13 14.98 15.03
C ILE A 147 0.72 14.39 15.27
N SER A 148 0.37 13.30 14.61
CA SER A 148 -0.90 12.59 14.82
C SER A 148 -0.98 12.01 16.22
N ALA A 149 0.09 11.37 16.70
CA ALA A 149 0.17 10.79 18.05
C ALA A 149 0.23 11.88 19.14
N TYR A 150 0.88 13.01 18.84
CA TYR A 150 1.14 14.12 19.77
C TYR A 150 0.77 15.48 19.14
N PRO A 151 -0.52 15.84 19.08
CA PRO A 151 -1.00 17.05 18.38
C PRO A 151 -0.39 18.37 18.88
N TYR A 152 0.10 18.43 20.14
CA TYR A 152 0.77 19.62 20.67
C TYR A 152 2.09 19.92 19.93
N LEU A 153 2.73 18.93 19.30
CA LEU A 153 3.95 19.12 18.53
C LEU A 153 3.73 19.82 17.19
N ALA A 154 2.48 19.94 16.74
CA ALA A 154 2.17 20.64 15.48
C ALA A 154 2.63 22.11 15.47
N GLU A 155 2.73 22.76 16.64
CA GLU A 155 3.23 24.14 16.76
C GLU A 155 4.72 24.28 16.40
N TYR A 156 5.49 23.19 16.53
CA TYR A 156 6.93 23.14 16.21
C TYR A 156 7.20 22.80 14.74
N LYS A 157 6.17 22.54 13.95
CA LYS A 157 6.29 22.30 12.51
C LYS A 157 6.63 23.61 11.79
N ASN A 158 7.89 23.77 11.44
CA ASN A 158 8.40 25.01 10.81
C ASN A 158 8.24 25.02 9.29
N THR A 159 8.31 23.84 8.65
CA THR A 159 8.18 23.72 7.21
C THR A 159 6.73 23.39 6.86
N LYS A 160 6.07 24.35 6.23
CA LYS A 160 4.68 24.17 5.76
C LYS A 160 4.62 23.54 4.37
N PHE A 161 5.76 23.38 3.71
CA PHE A 161 5.89 22.97 2.32
C PHE A 161 7.08 22.03 2.11
N GLY A 162 7.08 20.91 2.78
CA GLY A 162 8.13 19.91 2.65
C GLY A 162 8.49 19.29 3.99
N VAL A 163 9.43 18.37 3.94
CA VAL A 163 9.97 17.67 5.09
C VAL A 163 11.48 17.90 5.15
N ASP A 164 11.98 18.07 6.37
CA ASP A 164 13.40 18.33 6.61
C ASP A 164 13.84 17.54 7.86
N VAL A 165 15.06 17.03 7.84
CA VAL A 165 15.69 16.35 8.98
C VAL A 165 15.68 17.23 10.23
N LYS A 166 15.90 18.57 10.05
CA LYS A 166 15.85 19.53 11.16
C LYS A 166 14.46 19.65 11.77
N GLU A 167 13.42 19.53 10.96
CA GLU A 167 12.03 19.54 11.45
C GLU A 167 11.77 18.32 12.31
N LEU A 168 12.11 17.12 11.82
CA LEU A 168 12.00 15.90 12.60
C LEU A 168 12.80 16.01 13.91
N GLN A 169 14.05 16.51 13.87
CA GLN A 169 14.86 16.71 15.06
C GLN A 169 14.22 17.69 16.06
N THR A 170 13.58 18.74 15.56
CA THR A 170 12.87 19.71 16.41
C THR A 170 11.68 19.06 17.12
N LEU A 171 10.89 18.24 16.40
CA LEU A 171 9.78 17.49 17.00
C LEU A 171 10.28 16.52 18.08
N LEU A 172 11.33 15.75 17.79
CA LEU A 172 11.94 14.82 18.74
C LEU A 172 12.42 15.55 20.01
N ASN A 173 13.11 16.68 19.86
CA ASN A 173 13.65 17.45 20.98
C ASN A 173 12.55 18.08 21.88
N ASN A 174 11.35 18.32 21.35
CA ASN A 174 10.22 18.88 22.10
C ASN A 174 9.22 17.81 22.57
N MET A 175 9.50 16.53 22.32
CA MET A 175 8.68 15.43 22.77
C MET A 175 8.79 15.26 24.29
N GLN A 176 7.66 15.23 24.97
CA GLN A 176 7.59 15.13 26.44
C GLN A 176 7.22 13.71 26.92
N GLU A 177 6.61 12.91 26.05
CA GLU A 177 6.10 11.58 26.35
C GLU A 177 7.00 10.50 25.77
N GLU A 178 6.86 9.27 26.24
CA GLU A 178 7.59 8.12 25.68
C GLU A 178 7.01 7.73 24.31
N VAL A 179 7.90 7.46 23.36
CA VAL A 179 7.55 6.95 22.04
C VAL A 179 8.54 5.88 21.59
N VAL A 180 8.03 4.88 20.88
CA VAL A 180 8.86 3.89 20.18
C VAL A 180 8.74 4.13 18.69
N ILE A 181 9.86 4.40 18.03
CA ILE A 181 9.97 4.55 16.58
C ILE A 181 10.44 3.21 16.01
N ILE A 182 9.69 2.63 15.10
CA ILE A 182 10.00 1.35 14.46
C ILE A 182 10.24 1.58 12.97
N ILE A 183 11.42 1.17 12.49
CA ILE A 183 11.80 1.24 11.07
C ILE A 183 12.12 -0.17 10.60
N ASP A 184 11.24 -0.74 9.78
CA ASP A 184 11.38 -2.12 9.32
C ASP A 184 11.95 -2.21 7.90
N GLY A 185 12.83 -3.17 7.68
CA GLY A 185 13.29 -3.59 6.36
C GLY A 185 14.39 -2.73 5.74
N LEU A 186 15.37 -2.26 6.52
CA LEU A 186 16.50 -1.46 6.00
C LEU A 186 17.29 -2.17 4.89
N ASP A 187 17.39 -3.50 4.93
CA ASP A 187 18.05 -4.31 3.89
C ASP A 187 17.34 -4.23 2.53
N HIS A 188 16.07 -3.84 2.50
CA HIS A 188 15.33 -3.66 1.27
C HIS A 188 15.69 -2.38 0.51
N ILE A 189 16.22 -1.35 1.19
CA ILE A 189 16.58 -0.06 0.56
C ILE A 189 17.55 -0.29 -0.60
N GLY A 190 18.67 -0.96 -0.34
CA GLY A 190 19.68 -1.22 -1.38
C GLY A 190 19.16 -2.12 -2.50
N ARG A 191 18.30 -3.09 -2.17
CA ARG A 191 17.70 -4.01 -3.13
C ARG A 191 16.72 -3.30 -4.06
N VAL A 192 15.75 -2.58 -3.50
CA VAL A 192 14.76 -1.79 -4.28
C VAL A 192 15.48 -0.72 -5.09
N TYR A 193 16.48 -0.03 -4.52
CA TYR A 193 17.30 0.92 -5.24
C TYR A 193 18.00 0.27 -6.45
N ASN A 194 18.65 -0.89 -6.28
CA ASN A 194 19.35 -1.57 -7.37
C ASN A 194 18.41 -1.99 -8.49
N PHE A 195 17.19 -2.40 -8.17
CA PHE A 195 16.15 -2.71 -9.15
C PHE A 195 15.66 -1.46 -9.88
N HIS A 196 15.51 -0.34 -9.17
CA HIS A 196 14.95 0.91 -9.69
C HIS A 196 16.00 2.04 -9.88
N LYS A 197 17.30 1.73 -9.88
CA LYS A 197 18.39 2.74 -9.96
C LYS A 197 18.32 3.68 -11.17
N SER A 198 17.64 3.27 -12.23
CA SER A 198 17.34 4.12 -13.39
C SER A 198 16.28 5.20 -13.08
N THR A 199 15.54 5.05 -12.01
CA THR A 199 14.38 5.87 -11.67
C THR A 199 14.51 6.62 -10.35
N ILE A 200 15.39 6.18 -9.45
CA ILE A 200 15.66 6.77 -8.15
C ILE A 200 17.13 7.21 -8.12
N LYS A 201 17.41 8.35 -7.50
CA LYS A 201 18.79 8.76 -7.24
C LYS A 201 19.27 8.14 -5.93
N GLU A 202 20.52 7.71 -5.90
CA GLU A 202 21.14 7.12 -4.70
C GLU A 202 21.03 8.05 -3.48
N VAL A 203 21.25 9.34 -3.68
CA VAL A 203 21.14 10.35 -2.61
C VAL A 203 19.73 10.44 -2.01
N ASP A 204 18.70 10.13 -2.79
CA ASP A 204 17.31 10.15 -2.32
C ASP A 204 17.00 8.94 -1.41
N THR A 205 17.87 7.93 -1.34
CA THR A 205 17.69 6.68 -0.56
C THR A 205 18.58 6.60 0.67
N GLU A 206 19.29 7.66 1.05
CA GLU A 206 20.22 7.70 2.19
C GLU A 206 19.51 7.72 3.57
N ILE A 207 18.46 6.92 3.76
CA ILE A 207 17.70 6.84 5.03
C ILE A 207 18.62 6.49 6.20
N ILE A 208 19.52 5.52 6.04
CA ILE A 208 20.45 5.08 7.09
C ILE A 208 21.36 6.25 7.53
N LYS A 209 21.81 7.08 6.60
CA LYS A 209 22.60 8.28 6.91
C LYS A 209 21.78 9.28 7.70
N VAL A 210 20.52 9.52 7.32
CA VAL A 210 19.62 10.40 8.07
C VAL A 210 19.42 9.88 9.50
N ILE A 211 19.22 8.58 9.67
CA ILE A 211 19.09 7.95 11.00
C ILE A 211 20.35 8.19 11.85
N SER A 212 21.55 8.06 11.27
CA SER A 212 22.82 8.30 11.97
C SER A 212 23.01 9.77 12.37
N GLU A 213 22.43 10.72 11.63
CA GLU A 213 22.50 12.15 11.92
C GLU A 213 21.51 12.59 13.03
N LEU A 214 20.46 11.79 13.31
CA LEU A 214 19.44 12.12 14.30
C LEU A 214 19.92 11.84 15.74
N VAL A 215 19.58 12.78 16.62
CA VAL A 215 19.79 12.64 18.07
C VAL A 215 18.45 12.33 18.74
N PHE A 216 18.38 11.20 19.41
CA PHE A 216 17.15 10.74 20.09
C PHE A 216 17.21 11.12 21.58
N PRO A 217 16.23 11.89 22.11
CA PRO A 217 16.08 12.14 23.54
C PRO A 217 15.82 10.85 24.33
N GLU A 218 16.04 10.87 25.65
CA GLU A 218 15.93 9.69 26.52
C GLU A 218 14.55 9.01 26.50
N ASN A 219 13.50 9.79 26.24
CA ASN A 219 12.11 9.32 26.13
C ASN A 219 11.76 8.77 24.73
N VAL A 220 12.68 8.80 23.76
CA VAL A 220 12.48 8.26 22.43
C VAL A 220 13.32 7.00 22.25
N ARG A 221 12.69 5.89 22.01
CA ARG A 221 13.37 4.62 21.65
C ARG A 221 13.24 4.36 20.17
N ILE A 222 14.32 3.87 19.55
CA ILE A 222 14.31 3.51 18.14
C ILE A 222 14.67 2.05 17.93
N ILE A 223 13.85 1.37 17.15
CA ILE A 223 14.02 -0.01 16.73
C ILE A 223 14.17 -0.03 15.22
N LEU A 224 15.29 -0.53 14.74
CA LEU A 224 15.56 -0.78 13.33
C LEU A 224 15.47 -2.27 13.07
N SER A 225 15.01 -2.69 11.89
CA SER A 225 15.01 -4.09 11.47
C SER A 225 15.78 -4.25 10.16
N SER A 226 16.63 -5.27 10.11
CA SER A 226 17.44 -5.56 8.93
C SER A 226 17.88 -7.03 8.88
N GLN A 227 18.26 -7.48 7.68
CA GLN A 227 19.16 -8.60 7.53
C GLN A 227 20.60 -8.18 7.91
N PRO A 228 21.53 -9.13 8.10
CA PRO A 228 22.95 -8.81 8.36
C PRO A 228 23.62 -8.23 7.10
N ILE A 229 23.51 -6.91 6.92
CA ILE A 229 24.14 -6.15 5.83
C ILE A 229 25.29 -5.29 6.36
N LYS A 230 26.19 -4.84 5.46
CA LYS A 230 27.36 -4.02 5.82
C LYS A 230 27.02 -2.73 6.54
N ASP A 231 25.89 -2.11 6.19
CA ASP A 231 25.48 -0.84 6.80
C ASP A 231 25.07 -0.97 8.28
N VAL A 232 24.71 -2.18 8.73
CA VAL A 232 24.47 -2.48 10.15
C VAL A 232 25.72 -2.22 11.00
N THR A 233 26.91 -2.49 10.47
CA THR A 233 28.17 -2.24 11.19
C THR A 233 28.34 -0.76 11.53
N LYS A 234 27.98 0.14 10.61
CA LYS A 234 28.02 1.60 10.87
C LYS A 234 27.07 1.99 12.00
N LEU A 235 25.85 1.44 12.00
CA LEU A 235 24.87 1.72 13.06
C LEU A 235 25.32 1.21 14.43
N THR A 236 26.05 0.08 14.50
CA THR A 236 26.64 -0.38 15.76
C THR A 236 27.71 0.57 16.29
N ASP A 237 28.49 1.18 15.39
CA ASP A 237 29.45 2.25 15.75
C ASP A 237 28.72 3.49 16.29
N ASP A 238 27.52 3.78 15.83
CA ASP A 238 26.63 4.88 16.31
C ASP A 238 25.88 4.51 17.63
N GLY A 239 26.25 3.39 18.26
CA GLY A 239 25.76 2.99 19.57
C GLY A 239 24.49 2.12 19.57
N TYR A 240 24.04 1.65 18.42
CA TYR A 240 22.92 0.71 18.35
C TYR A 240 23.32 -0.67 18.90
N LYS A 241 22.42 -1.29 19.67
CA LYS A 241 22.58 -2.64 20.22
C LYS A 241 21.82 -3.66 19.38
N ILE A 242 22.47 -4.77 19.09
CA ILE A 242 21.89 -5.84 18.28
C ILE A 242 21.04 -6.75 19.14
N TYR A 243 19.83 -7.01 18.69
CA TYR A 243 18.96 -8.09 19.14
C TYR A 243 18.77 -9.08 18.00
N ASN A 244 19.18 -10.33 18.19
CA ASN A 244 19.05 -11.37 17.16
C ASN A 244 17.67 -12.04 17.28
N VAL A 245 16.95 -12.11 16.16
CA VAL A 245 15.71 -12.89 16.07
C VAL A 245 16.10 -14.36 16.04
N GLU A 246 15.61 -15.09 17.02
CA GLU A 246 15.81 -16.53 17.11
C GLU A 246 14.82 -17.30 16.22
N ALA A 247 15.25 -18.45 15.72
CA ALA A 247 14.37 -19.41 15.09
C ALA A 247 13.24 -19.84 16.05
N TRP A 248 12.12 -20.30 15.50
CA TRP A 248 11.03 -20.82 16.30
C TRP A 248 11.42 -22.09 17.05
N ASP A 249 10.98 -22.19 18.27
CA ASP A 249 11.11 -23.39 19.08
C ASP A 249 9.94 -24.37 18.84
N LYS A 250 9.98 -25.49 19.52
CA LYS A 250 8.94 -26.50 19.42
C LYS A 250 7.56 -25.99 19.85
N SER A 251 7.52 -25.11 20.84
CA SER A 251 6.23 -24.54 21.33
C SER A 251 5.60 -23.61 20.31
N ASP A 252 6.41 -22.86 19.56
CA ASP A 252 5.94 -22.04 18.45
C ASP A 252 5.37 -22.89 17.32
N ILE A 253 6.04 -24.00 17.00
CA ILE A 253 5.56 -24.97 15.99
C ILE A 253 4.25 -25.62 16.44
N GLU A 254 4.12 -25.99 17.71
CA GLU A 254 2.86 -26.52 18.24
C GLU A 254 1.71 -25.52 18.14
N ARG A 255 1.95 -24.22 18.40
CA ARG A 255 0.98 -23.15 18.17
C ARG A 255 0.59 -23.00 16.70
N LEU A 256 1.59 -23.07 15.79
CA LEU A 256 1.33 -23.04 14.36
C LEU A 256 0.44 -24.23 13.94
N LEU A 257 0.66 -25.42 14.46
CA LEU A 257 -0.14 -26.58 14.19
C LEU A 257 -1.59 -26.42 14.70
N ILE A 258 -1.78 -25.83 15.88
CA ILE A 258 -3.10 -25.53 16.43
C ILE A 258 -3.85 -24.54 15.53
N ASN A 259 -3.22 -23.43 15.13
CA ASN A 259 -3.81 -22.43 14.24
C ASN A 259 -4.26 -23.03 12.89
N ASN A 260 -3.62 -24.13 12.49
CA ASN A 260 -3.90 -24.82 11.22
C ASN A 260 -4.74 -26.10 11.36
N ASN A 261 -5.26 -26.40 12.56
CA ASN A 261 -6.02 -27.62 12.88
C ASN A 261 -5.25 -28.93 12.57
N LEU A 262 -3.93 -28.92 12.78
CA LEU A 262 -3.03 -30.06 12.53
C LEU A 262 -2.47 -30.68 13.81
N GLU A 263 -2.87 -30.21 14.99
CA GLU A 263 -2.37 -30.63 16.30
C GLU A 263 -2.69 -32.11 16.62
N ASN A 264 -3.79 -32.64 16.05
CA ASN A 264 -4.28 -33.98 16.33
C ASN A 264 -3.78 -35.05 15.35
N ILE A 265 -2.81 -34.73 14.49
CA ILE A 265 -2.23 -35.68 13.55
C ILE A 265 -1.33 -36.67 14.29
N ASN A 266 -1.76 -37.92 14.39
CA ASN A 266 -1.00 -39.02 14.96
C ASN A 266 -0.20 -39.72 13.86
N LEU A 267 1.12 -39.51 13.88
CA LEU A 267 2.06 -40.16 12.94
C LEU A 267 2.44 -41.53 13.43
N ASP A 268 2.91 -41.62 14.67
CA ASP A 268 3.24 -42.82 15.43
C ASP A 268 3.13 -42.50 16.92
N TRP A 269 2.88 -43.53 17.77
CA TRP A 269 2.62 -43.28 19.19
C TRP A 269 3.81 -42.65 19.99
N ASN A 270 4.97 -42.56 19.39
CA ASN A 270 6.17 -41.91 19.99
C ASN A 270 6.67 -40.69 19.21
N LEU A 271 6.06 -40.27 18.10
CA LEU A 271 6.58 -39.23 17.24
C LEU A 271 5.49 -38.18 16.96
N LYS A 272 5.73 -36.98 17.45
CA LYS A 272 4.81 -35.84 17.17
C LYS A 272 5.20 -35.18 15.84
N LEU A 273 4.19 -34.66 15.14
CA LEU A 273 4.41 -33.88 13.91
C LEU A 273 5.32 -32.66 14.18
N SER A 274 5.22 -32.01 15.35
CA SER A 274 6.07 -30.90 15.74
C SER A 274 7.55 -31.25 15.81
N ASP A 275 7.90 -32.48 16.23
CA ASP A 275 9.31 -32.94 16.30
C ASP A 275 9.91 -33.11 14.90
N LEU A 276 9.15 -33.68 13.97
CA LEU A 276 9.60 -33.85 12.59
C LEU A 276 9.70 -32.50 11.88
N LEU A 277 8.74 -31.62 12.06
CA LEU A 277 8.79 -30.28 11.48
C LEU A 277 9.95 -29.45 12.03
N MET A 278 10.24 -29.57 13.33
CA MET A 278 11.42 -28.93 13.92
C MET A 278 12.72 -29.45 13.29
N LYS A 279 12.85 -30.78 13.14
CA LYS A 279 14.00 -31.40 12.49
C LYS A 279 14.15 -30.96 11.03
N LYS A 280 13.05 -30.82 10.29
CA LYS A 280 13.08 -30.44 8.87
C LYS A 280 13.36 -28.96 8.66
N SER A 281 12.81 -28.08 9.52
CA SER A 281 12.85 -26.64 9.34
C SER A 281 13.98 -25.93 10.10
N ASN A 282 14.62 -26.59 11.08
CA ASN A 282 15.47 -25.93 12.05
C ASN A 282 14.78 -24.69 12.70
N GLY A 283 13.46 -24.71 12.81
CA GLY A 283 12.66 -23.61 13.34
C GLY A 283 12.53 -22.38 12.41
N ASN A 284 12.88 -22.49 11.12
CA ASN A 284 12.69 -21.35 10.19
C ASN A 284 11.20 -21.14 9.90
N PRO A 285 10.61 -19.98 10.27
CA PRO A 285 9.18 -19.72 10.13
C PRO A 285 8.66 -19.79 8.69
N LEU A 286 9.40 -19.21 7.75
CA LEU A 286 8.98 -19.21 6.33
C LEU A 286 8.96 -20.63 5.76
N TYR A 287 9.97 -21.43 6.10
CA TYR A 287 10.00 -22.81 5.66
C TYR A 287 8.88 -23.65 6.32
N LEU A 288 8.59 -23.41 7.59
CA LEU A 288 7.44 -24.02 8.28
C LEU A 288 6.11 -23.68 7.61
N THR A 289 5.91 -22.43 7.22
CA THR A 289 4.73 -22.02 6.45
C THR A 289 4.58 -22.81 5.16
N TYR A 290 5.67 -23.01 4.44
CA TYR A 290 5.66 -23.82 3.21
C TYR A 290 5.35 -25.29 3.51
N LEU A 291 5.95 -25.88 4.54
CA LEU A 291 5.65 -27.27 4.93
C LEU A 291 4.19 -27.45 5.35
N ILE A 292 3.63 -26.52 6.13
CA ILE A 292 2.22 -26.55 6.51
C ILE A 292 1.32 -26.47 5.28
N SER A 293 1.61 -25.56 4.34
CA SER A 293 0.87 -25.47 3.08
C SER A 293 0.90 -26.77 2.27
N GLU A 294 2.06 -27.43 2.19
CA GLU A 294 2.19 -28.73 1.53
C GLU A 294 1.42 -29.82 2.27
N ILE A 295 1.51 -29.88 3.60
CA ILE A 295 0.81 -30.88 4.43
C ILE A 295 -0.71 -30.75 4.30
N LYS A 296 -1.24 -29.54 4.29
CA LYS A 296 -2.69 -29.26 4.13
C LYS A 296 -3.28 -29.79 2.81
N ARG A 297 -2.47 -30.10 1.82
CA ARG A 297 -2.91 -30.71 0.54
C ARG A 297 -3.32 -32.16 0.70
N TYR A 298 -2.92 -32.83 1.78
CA TYR A 298 -3.21 -34.22 2.05
C TYR A 298 -4.29 -34.35 3.11
N SER A 299 -5.15 -35.38 2.98
CA SER A 299 -6.05 -35.69 4.06
C SER A 299 -5.28 -36.14 5.31
N PRO A 300 -5.79 -35.86 6.52
CA PRO A 300 -5.09 -36.21 7.78
C PRO A 300 -4.69 -37.71 7.86
N ALA A 301 -5.46 -38.57 7.26
CA ALA A 301 -5.21 -40.04 7.24
C ALA A 301 -4.01 -40.45 6.36
N VAL A 302 -3.54 -39.59 5.46
CA VAL A 302 -2.43 -39.86 4.54
C VAL A 302 -1.12 -39.28 5.05
N ILE A 303 -1.18 -38.37 6.02
CA ILE A 303 0.01 -37.72 6.59
C ILE A 303 0.78 -38.77 7.41
N SER A 304 1.97 -39.10 6.93
CA SER A 304 2.83 -40.15 7.50
C SER A 304 4.25 -39.59 7.72
N VAL A 305 5.02 -40.34 8.49
CA VAL A 305 6.45 -40.02 8.69
C VAL A 305 7.20 -39.96 7.37
N ASP A 306 6.93 -40.95 6.47
CA ASP A 306 7.58 -41.04 5.15
C ASP A 306 7.26 -39.78 4.30
N LEU A 307 6.03 -39.29 4.35
CA LEU A 307 5.65 -38.04 3.66
C LEU A 307 6.48 -36.86 4.16
N ILE A 308 6.57 -36.67 5.49
CA ILE A 308 7.31 -35.57 6.07
C ILE A 308 8.83 -35.71 5.81
N GLU A 309 9.34 -36.95 5.88
CA GLU A 309 10.77 -37.22 5.58
C GLU A 309 11.09 -37.02 4.08
N SER A 310 10.11 -37.08 3.18
CA SER A 310 10.29 -36.81 1.76
C SER A 310 10.58 -35.33 1.45
N PHE A 311 10.20 -34.40 2.34
CA PHE A 311 10.54 -32.99 2.17
C PHE A 311 12.03 -32.76 2.40
N PRO A 312 12.70 -31.89 1.61
CA PRO A 312 14.10 -31.55 1.83
C PRO A 312 14.27 -30.89 3.21
N PRO A 313 15.39 -31.11 3.92
CA PRO A 313 15.69 -30.37 5.14
C PRO A 313 16.08 -28.92 4.83
N TYR A 314 15.78 -28.00 5.74
CA TYR A 314 16.28 -26.63 5.64
C TYR A 314 17.80 -26.57 5.82
N SER A 315 18.49 -26.04 4.81
CA SER A 315 19.98 -25.98 4.72
C SER A 315 20.51 -24.54 4.74
N ASN A 316 20.02 -23.69 5.64
CA ASN A 316 20.33 -22.25 5.76
C ASN A 316 19.87 -21.37 4.58
N ASN A 317 19.28 -21.97 3.55
CA ASN A 317 18.58 -21.28 2.46
C ASN A 317 17.40 -22.13 1.98
N LEU A 318 16.57 -21.57 1.12
CA LEU A 318 15.39 -22.25 0.60
C LEU A 318 15.61 -22.86 -0.79
N SER A 319 16.85 -22.84 -1.31
CA SER A 319 17.13 -23.30 -2.68
C SER A 319 16.76 -24.77 -2.89
N ASP A 320 17.13 -25.66 -1.94
CA ASP A 320 16.82 -27.09 -2.03
C ASP A 320 15.30 -27.35 -2.05
N TYR A 321 14.54 -26.54 -1.30
CA TYR A 321 13.09 -26.59 -1.33
C TYR A 321 12.51 -26.08 -2.63
N TYR A 322 13.05 -25.00 -3.19
CA TYR A 322 12.62 -24.48 -4.49
C TYR A 322 12.97 -25.45 -5.63
N ASP A 323 14.12 -26.10 -5.60
CA ASP A 323 14.47 -27.17 -6.54
C ASP A 323 13.47 -28.33 -6.45
N TYR A 324 13.10 -28.74 -5.22
CA TYR A 324 12.09 -29.76 -4.99
C TYR A 324 10.72 -29.35 -5.55
N ILE A 325 10.25 -28.14 -5.31
CA ILE A 325 8.98 -27.62 -5.85
C ILE A 325 9.04 -27.55 -7.37
N MET A 326 10.11 -27.00 -7.95
CA MET A 326 10.30 -26.89 -9.39
C MET A 326 10.34 -28.27 -10.08
N SER A 327 10.87 -29.30 -9.41
CA SER A 327 10.86 -30.67 -9.94
C SER A 327 9.46 -31.28 -10.07
N LYS A 328 8.48 -30.74 -9.35
CA LYS A 328 7.07 -31.15 -9.44
C LYS A 328 6.29 -30.45 -10.53
N VAL A 329 6.82 -29.35 -11.09
CA VAL A 329 6.14 -28.57 -12.13
C VAL A 329 6.12 -29.37 -13.42
N PRO A 330 4.94 -29.68 -14.00
CA PRO A 330 4.86 -30.49 -15.21
C PRO A 330 5.34 -29.70 -16.45
N GLU A 331 6.12 -30.35 -17.30
CA GLU A 331 6.50 -30.01 -18.68
C GLU A 331 7.07 -28.59 -18.96
N SER A 332 6.78 -27.57 -18.16
CA SER A 332 7.21 -26.21 -18.46
C SER A 332 7.37 -25.34 -17.22
N GLU A 333 8.57 -24.79 -17.04
CA GLU A 333 8.88 -23.78 -16.01
C GLU A 333 8.25 -22.41 -16.30
N LYS A 334 7.46 -22.25 -17.38
CA LYS A 334 6.91 -20.94 -17.80
C LYS A 334 6.04 -20.28 -16.75
N ILE A 335 5.20 -21.04 -16.03
CA ILE A 335 4.26 -20.48 -15.06
C ILE A 335 5.01 -19.88 -13.85
N PRO A 336 5.95 -20.59 -13.18
CA PRO A 336 6.79 -19.99 -12.15
C PRO A 336 7.57 -18.77 -12.64
N LEU A 337 8.10 -18.80 -13.88
CA LEU A 337 8.82 -17.67 -14.48
C LEU A 337 7.92 -16.44 -14.65
N ILE A 338 6.72 -16.62 -15.23
CA ILE A 338 5.76 -15.53 -15.45
C ILE A 338 5.31 -14.94 -14.12
N LEU A 339 4.93 -15.77 -13.15
CA LEU A 339 4.54 -15.31 -11.82
C LEU A 339 5.68 -14.60 -11.09
N SER A 340 6.93 -15.00 -11.30
CA SER A 340 8.10 -14.31 -10.74
C SER A 340 8.35 -12.94 -11.38
N GLY A 341 7.89 -12.71 -12.61
CA GLY A 341 8.04 -11.45 -13.32
C GLY A 341 6.84 -10.52 -13.22
N ALA A 342 5.66 -11.04 -12.89
CA ALA A 342 4.45 -10.25 -12.82
C ALA A 342 4.41 -9.41 -11.53
N PRO A 343 4.33 -8.06 -11.62
CA PRO A 343 4.15 -7.19 -10.46
C PRO A 343 2.66 -7.05 -10.08
N PHE A 344 1.82 -7.99 -10.46
CA PHE A 344 0.36 -8.04 -10.25
C PHE A 344 -0.13 -9.48 -10.18
N TYR A 345 -1.33 -9.66 -9.65
CA TYR A 345 -1.95 -10.98 -9.58
C TYR A 345 -2.43 -11.44 -10.96
N LEU A 346 -2.22 -12.73 -11.26
CA LEU A 346 -2.66 -13.38 -12.50
C LEU A 346 -3.67 -14.49 -12.18
N THR A 347 -4.84 -14.45 -12.82
CA THR A 347 -5.81 -15.52 -12.71
C THR A 347 -5.35 -16.75 -13.50
N LYS A 348 -5.99 -17.89 -13.25
CA LYS A 348 -5.72 -19.12 -13.98
C LYS A 348 -5.99 -18.94 -15.49
N GLU A 349 -7.05 -18.24 -15.84
CA GLU A 349 -7.43 -17.93 -17.21
C GLU A 349 -6.38 -17.05 -17.89
N GLU A 350 -5.91 -16.00 -17.21
CA GLU A 350 -4.85 -15.12 -17.72
C GLU A 350 -3.54 -15.89 -17.93
N LEU A 351 -3.18 -16.77 -17.00
CA LEU A 351 -2.01 -17.65 -17.18
C LEU A 351 -2.16 -18.60 -18.38
N MET A 352 -3.38 -19.12 -18.63
CA MET A 352 -3.67 -19.92 -19.82
C MET A 352 -3.50 -19.10 -21.10
N GLU A 353 -3.98 -17.86 -21.12
CA GLU A 353 -3.83 -16.94 -22.25
C GLU A 353 -2.35 -16.62 -22.54
N ILE A 354 -1.57 -16.31 -21.49
CA ILE A 354 -0.16 -15.94 -21.61
C ILE A 354 0.67 -17.12 -22.09
N THR A 355 0.43 -18.31 -21.54
CA THR A 355 1.30 -19.48 -21.76
C THR A 355 0.87 -20.36 -22.92
N GLY A 356 -0.42 -20.39 -23.24
CA GLY A 356 -1.03 -21.32 -24.16
C GLY A 356 -1.10 -22.79 -23.65
N LEU A 357 -0.81 -23.03 -22.36
CA LEU A 357 -0.63 -24.39 -21.80
C LEU A 357 -1.93 -25.09 -21.34
N GLY A 358 -3.09 -24.44 -21.44
CA GLY A 358 -4.38 -25.05 -21.10
C GLY A 358 -4.43 -25.67 -19.71
N GLN A 359 -4.80 -26.97 -19.62
CA GLN A 359 -4.97 -27.67 -18.35
C GLN A 359 -3.69 -27.78 -17.49
N ILE A 360 -2.51 -27.73 -18.10
CA ILE A 360 -1.22 -27.80 -17.42
C ILE A 360 -1.05 -26.62 -16.42
N VAL A 361 -1.69 -25.48 -16.68
CA VAL A 361 -1.68 -24.33 -15.76
C VAL A 361 -2.20 -24.72 -14.38
N GLY A 362 -3.32 -25.44 -14.30
CA GLY A 362 -3.86 -25.89 -13.03
C GLY A 362 -2.91 -26.81 -12.25
N GLN A 363 -2.29 -27.76 -12.94
CA GLN A 363 -1.31 -28.70 -12.35
C GLN A 363 -0.06 -27.96 -11.88
N SER A 364 0.41 -26.99 -12.66
CA SER A 364 1.57 -26.16 -12.26
C SER A 364 1.28 -25.29 -11.05
N LEU A 365 0.11 -24.61 -11.01
CA LEU A 365 -0.32 -23.83 -9.84
C LEU A 365 -0.45 -24.70 -8.60
N GLU A 366 -1.01 -25.90 -8.76
CA GLU A 366 -1.08 -26.87 -7.67
C GLU A 366 0.31 -27.30 -7.19
N ALA A 367 1.24 -27.58 -8.11
CA ALA A 367 2.60 -27.98 -7.76
C ALA A 367 3.36 -26.91 -6.94
N ILE A 368 3.13 -25.62 -7.22
CA ILE A 368 3.81 -24.49 -6.56
C ILE A 368 2.93 -23.76 -5.55
N GLN A 369 1.77 -24.32 -5.17
CA GLN A 369 0.78 -23.65 -4.30
C GLN A 369 1.37 -23.12 -2.98
N SER A 370 2.30 -23.86 -2.39
CA SER A 370 2.94 -23.49 -1.11
C SER A 370 3.74 -22.18 -1.16
N ILE A 371 4.17 -21.77 -2.35
CA ILE A 371 4.92 -20.52 -2.57
C ILE A 371 4.08 -19.42 -3.21
N LEU A 372 2.77 -19.64 -3.37
CA LEU A 372 1.83 -18.68 -3.94
C LEU A 372 1.02 -17.95 -2.87
N LYS A 373 0.72 -16.69 -3.15
CA LYS A 373 -0.34 -15.91 -2.48
C LYS A 373 -1.54 -15.86 -3.42
N PHE A 374 -2.71 -16.16 -2.89
CA PHE A 374 -3.98 -16.09 -3.62
C PHE A 374 -4.76 -14.85 -3.19
N ASN A 375 -5.28 -14.11 -4.15
CA ASN A 375 -6.15 -12.96 -3.90
C ASN A 375 -7.61 -13.37 -4.19
N ALA A 376 -8.43 -13.49 -3.14
CA ALA A 376 -9.83 -13.88 -3.24
C ALA A 376 -10.70 -12.86 -4.01
N CYS A 377 -10.32 -11.57 -4.03
CA CYS A 377 -11.10 -10.53 -4.69
C CYS A 377 -11.10 -10.67 -6.22
N ASN A 378 -9.98 -11.08 -6.81
CA ASN A 378 -9.85 -11.23 -8.26
C ASN A 378 -9.56 -12.67 -8.72
N GLY A 379 -9.45 -13.63 -7.80
CA GLY A 379 -9.11 -15.03 -8.11
C GLY A 379 -7.68 -15.22 -8.64
N GLY A 380 -6.78 -14.24 -8.42
CA GLY A 380 -5.43 -14.23 -8.97
C GLY A 380 -4.38 -14.81 -8.03
N TYR A 381 -3.25 -15.19 -8.60
CA TYR A 381 -2.08 -15.73 -7.92
C TYR A 381 -0.87 -14.82 -8.12
N THR A 382 -0.03 -14.71 -7.11
CA THR A 382 1.31 -14.11 -7.19
C THR A 382 2.28 -14.91 -6.32
N ILE A 383 3.57 -14.64 -6.44
CA ILE A 383 4.58 -15.26 -5.57
C ILE A 383 4.45 -14.71 -4.15
N TYR A 384 4.44 -15.60 -3.16
CA TYR A 384 4.29 -15.23 -1.75
C TYR A 384 5.50 -14.46 -1.20
N HIS A 385 6.72 -14.87 -1.56
CA HIS A 385 7.94 -14.33 -0.97
C HIS A 385 9.05 -14.08 -1.99
N GLU A 386 9.74 -12.96 -1.84
CA GLU A 386 10.81 -12.47 -2.72
C GLU A 386 11.96 -13.47 -2.90
N SER A 387 12.24 -14.34 -1.92
CA SER A 387 13.32 -15.34 -2.03
C SER A 387 13.14 -16.32 -3.19
N PHE A 388 11.88 -16.62 -3.58
CA PHE A 388 11.64 -17.45 -4.77
C PHE A 388 11.95 -16.70 -6.07
N ARG A 389 11.63 -15.41 -6.17
CA ARG A 389 12.01 -14.58 -7.30
C ARG A 389 13.53 -14.56 -7.51
N ARG A 390 14.27 -14.35 -6.41
CA ARG A 390 15.73 -14.38 -6.44
C ARG A 390 16.26 -15.73 -6.90
N TYR A 391 15.71 -16.82 -6.38
CA TYR A 391 16.07 -18.18 -6.82
C TYR A 391 15.86 -18.35 -8.33
N ILE A 392 14.74 -17.87 -8.90
CA ILE A 392 14.47 -17.94 -10.34
C ILE A 392 15.50 -17.12 -11.13
N VAL A 393 15.80 -15.88 -10.72
CA VAL A 393 16.80 -15.03 -11.38
C VAL A 393 18.19 -15.68 -11.36
N GLU A 394 18.63 -16.14 -10.19
CA GLU A 394 19.92 -16.83 -10.03
C GLU A 394 20.00 -18.13 -10.86
N SER A 395 18.90 -18.87 -10.95
CA SER A 395 18.82 -20.09 -11.79
C SER A 395 18.96 -19.78 -13.28
N LEU A 396 18.33 -18.68 -13.75
CA LEU A 396 18.45 -18.23 -15.14
C LEU A 396 19.87 -17.72 -15.45
N GLU A 397 20.46 -16.95 -14.55
CA GLU A 397 21.84 -16.47 -14.67
C GLU A 397 22.85 -17.62 -14.74
N LYS A 398 22.71 -18.64 -13.90
CA LYS A 398 23.53 -19.87 -13.95
C LYS A 398 23.39 -20.62 -15.29
N LYS A 399 22.20 -20.55 -15.91
CA LYS A 399 21.93 -21.14 -17.23
C LYS A 399 22.36 -20.23 -18.39
N GLU A 400 22.97 -19.07 -18.12
CA GLU A 400 23.34 -18.02 -19.09
C GLU A 400 22.16 -17.53 -19.94
N VAL A 401 20.95 -17.57 -19.41
CA VAL A 401 19.72 -17.13 -20.08
C VAL A 401 19.50 -15.65 -19.81
N ASN A 402 19.08 -14.90 -20.82
CA ASN A 402 18.70 -13.50 -20.63
C ASN A 402 17.42 -13.41 -19.76
N VAL A 403 17.61 -13.00 -18.51
CA VAL A 403 16.55 -12.94 -17.48
C VAL A 403 15.35 -12.11 -17.95
N ALA A 404 15.58 -10.91 -18.50
CA ALA A 404 14.51 -10.04 -18.94
C ALA A 404 13.67 -10.65 -20.07
N VAL A 405 14.30 -11.34 -21.01
CA VAL A 405 13.60 -12.03 -22.11
C VAL A 405 12.83 -13.23 -21.58
N ALA A 406 13.44 -14.03 -20.70
CA ALA A 406 12.81 -15.25 -20.19
C ALA A 406 11.54 -14.94 -19.34
N ILE A 407 11.60 -13.87 -18.56
CA ILE A 407 10.56 -13.51 -17.59
C ILE A 407 9.48 -12.62 -18.23
N TYR A 408 9.86 -11.56 -18.97
CA TYR A 408 8.92 -10.50 -19.34
C TYR A 408 8.36 -10.61 -20.77
N ARG A 409 8.97 -11.38 -21.69
CA ARG A 409 8.55 -11.39 -23.09
C ARG A 409 7.08 -11.74 -23.27
N ASP A 410 6.65 -12.86 -22.70
CA ASP A 410 5.29 -13.37 -22.88
C ASP A 410 4.25 -12.47 -22.16
N LEU A 411 4.61 -11.91 -21.01
CA LEU A 411 3.81 -10.91 -20.28
C LEU A 411 3.62 -9.62 -21.11
N ILE A 412 4.69 -9.09 -21.68
CA ILE A 412 4.64 -7.86 -22.50
C ILE A 412 3.72 -8.06 -23.70
N GLU A 413 3.87 -9.16 -24.43
CA GLU A 413 3.06 -9.41 -25.62
C GLU A 413 1.57 -9.61 -25.24
N TRP A 414 1.31 -10.28 -24.12
CA TRP A 414 -0.05 -10.44 -23.59
C TRP A 414 -0.67 -9.07 -23.20
N LEU A 415 0.06 -8.22 -22.46
CA LEU A 415 -0.42 -6.89 -22.08
C LEU A 415 -0.70 -6.00 -23.29
N LYS A 416 0.15 -6.07 -24.35
CA LYS A 416 -0.12 -5.35 -25.61
C LYS A 416 -1.40 -5.81 -26.27
N ASN A 417 -1.65 -7.11 -26.30
CA ASN A 417 -2.84 -7.69 -26.92
C ASN A 417 -4.12 -7.34 -26.17
N LYS A 418 -4.05 -7.10 -24.83
CA LYS A 418 -5.19 -6.64 -24.02
C LYS A 418 -5.59 -5.18 -24.29
N GLY A 419 -4.72 -4.40 -24.94
CA GLY A 419 -4.93 -2.96 -25.14
C GLY A 419 -4.31 -2.12 -24.00
N PHE A 420 -3.61 -1.06 -24.39
CA PHE A 420 -2.85 -0.27 -23.41
C PHE A 420 -3.75 0.63 -22.56
N TYR A 421 -4.68 1.36 -23.17
CA TYR A 421 -5.46 2.39 -22.48
C TYR A 421 -6.69 1.83 -21.75
N ASP A 422 -7.36 0.87 -22.34
CA ASP A 422 -8.62 0.29 -21.90
C ASP A 422 -8.44 -0.89 -20.92
N ASN A 423 -7.26 -1.49 -20.88
CA ASN A 423 -6.93 -2.52 -19.91
C ASN A 423 -6.05 -1.99 -18.79
N ARG A 424 -6.56 -1.99 -17.57
CA ARG A 424 -5.89 -1.40 -16.41
C ARG A 424 -4.55 -2.06 -16.08
N LYS A 425 -4.45 -3.40 -16.16
CA LYS A 425 -3.16 -4.10 -15.95
C LYS A 425 -2.12 -3.65 -16.97
N SER A 426 -2.53 -3.50 -18.25
CA SER A 426 -1.66 -3.02 -19.32
C SER A 426 -1.23 -1.59 -19.07
N TYR A 427 -2.16 -0.69 -18.75
CA TYR A 427 -1.85 0.72 -18.49
C TYR A 427 -0.87 0.93 -17.34
N LEU A 428 -1.02 0.17 -16.26
CA LEU A 428 -0.17 0.27 -15.07
C LEU A 428 1.20 -0.38 -15.24
N ASN A 429 1.32 -1.42 -16.08
CA ASN A 429 2.50 -2.29 -16.03
C ASN A 429 3.27 -2.40 -17.35
N LEU A 430 2.65 -2.17 -18.50
CA LEU A 430 3.32 -2.39 -19.80
C LEU A 430 4.59 -1.55 -19.98
N LEU A 431 4.52 -0.24 -19.69
CA LEU A 431 5.69 0.64 -19.83
C LEU A 431 6.80 0.29 -18.84
N VAL A 432 6.43 -0.17 -17.64
CA VAL A 432 7.40 -0.65 -16.65
C VAL A 432 8.15 -1.88 -17.17
N LEU A 433 7.42 -2.90 -17.64
CA LEU A 433 8.03 -4.13 -18.16
C LEU A 433 8.86 -3.91 -19.42
N LEU A 434 8.41 -3.02 -20.32
CA LEU A 434 9.19 -2.58 -21.47
C LEU A 434 10.49 -1.89 -21.04
N PHE A 435 10.44 -1.07 -19.99
CA PHE A 435 11.61 -0.37 -19.46
C PHE A 435 12.62 -1.36 -18.83
N GLU A 436 12.16 -2.30 -18.02
CA GLU A 436 13.01 -3.36 -17.44
C GLU A 436 13.63 -4.27 -18.52
N SER A 437 12.89 -4.49 -19.60
CA SER A 437 13.37 -5.25 -20.77
C SER A 437 14.24 -4.41 -21.73
N LYS A 438 14.49 -3.13 -21.42
CA LYS A 438 15.26 -2.17 -22.27
C LYS A 438 14.69 -1.97 -23.68
N ARG A 439 13.39 -2.20 -23.85
CA ARG A 439 12.66 -2.00 -25.11
C ARG A 439 12.27 -0.53 -25.29
N TYR A 440 13.25 0.37 -25.23
CA TYR A 440 13.07 1.82 -25.15
C TYR A 440 12.35 2.44 -26.35
N ASP A 441 12.59 1.93 -27.56
CA ASP A 441 11.96 2.49 -28.77
C ASP A 441 10.45 2.26 -28.76
N GLU A 442 9.98 1.17 -28.16
CA GLU A 442 8.56 0.90 -28.00
C GLU A 442 7.89 1.80 -26.94
N ILE A 443 8.64 2.16 -25.92
CA ILE A 443 8.16 3.13 -24.91
C ILE A 443 8.01 4.49 -25.56
N LEU A 444 9.01 4.97 -26.31
CA LEU A 444 8.98 6.28 -26.95
C LEU A 444 7.90 6.42 -28.02
N ALA A 445 7.38 5.32 -28.56
CA ALA A 445 6.22 5.34 -29.47
C ALA A 445 4.95 5.91 -28.81
N TYR A 446 4.84 5.88 -27.48
CA TYR A 446 3.74 6.49 -26.71
C TYR A 446 3.95 8.00 -26.45
N CYS A 447 5.11 8.56 -26.81
CA CYS A 447 5.40 9.97 -26.57
C CYS A 447 4.65 10.87 -27.57
N SER A 448 3.36 11.07 -27.33
CA SER A 448 2.50 11.90 -28.17
C SER A 448 1.44 12.63 -27.34
N LYS A 449 0.77 13.60 -27.95
CA LYS A 449 -0.34 14.33 -27.34
C LYS A 449 -1.55 13.40 -27.09
N GLU A 450 -1.77 12.46 -27.99
CA GLU A 450 -2.82 11.45 -27.94
C GLU A 450 -2.68 10.60 -26.66
N PHE A 451 -1.46 10.36 -26.19
CA PHE A 451 -1.20 9.64 -24.96
C PHE A 451 -1.95 10.24 -23.75
N VAL A 452 -2.00 11.58 -23.62
CA VAL A 452 -2.76 12.25 -22.55
C VAL A 452 -4.26 12.11 -22.77
N VAL A 453 -4.70 12.39 -24.03
CA VAL A 453 -6.13 12.39 -24.38
C VAL A 453 -6.72 11.00 -24.14
N ASP A 454 -6.08 9.96 -24.68
CA ASP A 454 -6.55 8.58 -24.56
C ASP A 454 -6.50 8.10 -23.10
N SER A 455 -5.44 8.44 -22.35
CA SER A 455 -5.35 8.09 -20.93
C SER A 455 -6.55 8.64 -20.14
N ILE A 456 -6.93 9.89 -20.37
CA ILE A 456 -8.06 10.54 -19.68
C ILE A 456 -9.38 9.97 -20.19
N PHE A 457 -9.52 9.78 -21.52
CA PHE A 457 -10.74 9.25 -22.13
C PHE A 457 -11.12 7.86 -21.58
N TYR A 458 -10.13 6.97 -21.41
CA TYR A 458 -10.34 5.63 -20.84
C TYR A 458 -10.41 5.60 -19.31
N GLY A 459 -10.45 6.75 -18.64
CA GLY A 459 -10.63 6.84 -17.19
C GLY A 459 -9.40 6.47 -16.37
N ASN A 460 -8.22 6.47 -16.98
CA ASN A 460 -6.99 6.25 -16.24
C ASN A 460 -6.68 7.47 -15.34
N ASN A 461 -6.40 7.23 -14.08
CA ASN A 461 -6.20 8.30 -13.12
C ASN A 461 -4.91 9.10 -13.39
N ILE A 462 -4.90 10.36 -12.94
CA ILE A 462 -3.78 11.29 -13.17
C ILE A 462 -2.48 10.79 -12.53
N SER A 463 -2.55 10.13 -11.38
CA SER A 463 -1.37 9.57 -10.72
C SER A 463 -0.69 8.50 -11.56
N SER A 464 -1.47 7.60 -12.17
CA SER A 464 -0.95 6.59 -13.11
C SER A 464 -0.39 7.21 -14.38
N LEU A 465 -1.04 8.24 -14.90
CA LEU A 465 -0.57 9.00 -16.07
C LEU A 465 0.78 9.68 -15.77
N LYS A 466 0.93 10.31 -14.61
CA LYS A 466 2.19 10.91 -14.16
C LYS A 466 3.31 9.87 -14.06
N ARG A 467 3.03 8.71 -13.46
CA ARG A 467 3.98 7.60 -13.37
C ARG A 467 4.46 7.15 -14.76
N ASN A 468 3.54 7.03 -15.71
CA ASN A 468 3.88 6.68 -17.08
C ASN A 468 4.73 7.78 -17.76
N PHE A 469 4.47 9.07 -17.52
CA PHE A 469 5.33 10.15 -17.97
C PHE A 469 6.74 10.08 -17.40
N GLU A 470 6.90 9.71 -16.15
CA GLU A 470 8.24 9.51 -15.58
C GLU A 470 9.03 8.46 -16.37
N ILE A 471 8.40 7.35 -16.76
CA ILE A 471 9.04 6.30 -17.55
C ILE A 471 9.42 6.83 -18.94
N LEU A 472 8.51 7.56 -19.60
CA LEU A 472 8.76 8.18 -20.91
C LEU A 472 9.95 9.16 -20.87
N ILE A 473 9.95 10.08 -19.90
CA ILE A 473 11.02 11.07 -19.71
C ILE A 473 12.37 10.38 -19.45
N LYS A 474 12.39 9.38 -18.57
CA LYS A 474 13.61 8.60 -18.26
C LYS A 474 14.12 7.88 -19.48
N THR A 475 13.23 7.26 -20.25
CA THR A 475 13.59 6.58 -21.50
C THR A 475 14.19 7.54 -22.50
N ALA A 476 13.57 8.72 -22.70
CA ALA A 476 14.10 9.76 -23.58
C ALA A 476 15.49 10.25 -23.13
N CYS A 477 15.72 10.40 -21.81
CA CYS A 477 17.03 10.72 -21.26
C CYS A 477 18.09 9.65 -21.57
N ILE A 478 17.75 8.36 -21.37
CA ILE A 478 18.68 7.24 -21.62
C ILE A 478 19.04 7.15 -23.10
N ARG A 479 18.05 7.32 -23.98
CA ARG A 479 18.23 7.30 -25.43
C ARG A 479 18.84 8.59 -25.97
N LYS A 480 18.98 9.64 -25.17
CA LYS A 480 19.38 11.00 -25.56
C LYS A 480 18.49 11.57 -26.68
N ASP A 481 17.21 11.16 -26.68
CA ASP A 481 16.21 11.68 -27.60
C ASP A 481 15.63 12.99 -27.05
N TYR A 482 16.26 14.09 -27.44
CA TYR A 482 15.87 15.42 -26.97
C TYR A 482 14.48 15.85 -27.46
N GLY A 483 14.05 15.36 -28.64
CA GLY A 483 12.71 15.63 -29.17
C GLY A 483 11.63 15.05 -28.28
N SER A 484 11.68 13.75 -28.01
CA SER A 484 10.77 13.07 -27.10
C SER A 484 10.88 13.63 -25.66
N LEU A 485 12.08 13.99 -25.20
CA LEU A 485 12.28 14.58 -23.89
C LEU A 485 11.50 15.90 -23.73
N ILE A 486 11.60 16.80 -24.72
CA ILE A 486 10.87 18.08 -24.71
C ILE A 486 9.36 17.83 -24.73
N VAL A 487 8.88 17.00 -25.66
CA VAL A 487 7.44 16.70 -25.79
C VAL A 487 6.89 16.10 -24.50
N CYS A 488 7.53 15.07 -23.95
CA CYS A 488 7.06 14.44 -22.71
C CYS A 488 7.12 15.38 -21.51
N THR A 489 8.12 16.27 -21.45
CA THR A 489 8.23 17.26 -20.35
C THR A 489 7.09 18.29 -20.44
N GLU A 490 6.79 18.82 -21.63
CA GLU A 490 5.70 19.78 -21.82
C GLU A 490 4.32 19.15 -21.57
N LEU A 491 4.10 17.93 -22.04
CA LEU A 491 2.85 17.19 -21.78
C LEU A 491 2.71 16.88 -20.28
N SER A 492 3.79 16.48 -19.62
CA SER A 492 3.79 16.26 -18.18
C SER A 492 3.45 17.53 -17.40
N ASN A 493 4.04 18.66 -17.77
CA ASN A 493 3.71 19.97 -17.18
C ASN A 493 2.25 20.35 -17.39
N MET A 494 1.70 20.05 -18.58
CA MET A 494 0.27 20.25 -18.86
C MET A 494 -0.60 19.42 -17.92
N VAL A 495 -0.28 18.13 -17.72
CA VAL A 495 -1.03 17.25 -16.80
C VAL A 495 -0.94 17.75 -15.36
N TYR A 496 0.23 18.21 -14.89
CA TYR A 496 0.38 18.81 -13.57
C TYR A 496 -0.46 20.08 -13.40
N SER A 497 -0.59 20.91 -14.44
CA SER A 497 -1.43 22.10 -14.38
C SER A 497 -2.93 21.79 -14.47
N LEU A 498 -3.31 20.71 -15.14
CA LEU A 498 -4.69 20.24 -15.23
C LEU A 498 -5.16 19.56 -13.95
N GLU A 499 -4.27 18.94 -13.17
CA GLU A 499 -4.63 18.26 -11.92
C GLU A 499 -5.47 19.15 -10.99
N TYR A 500 -5.06 20.42 -10.84
CA TYR A 500 -5.82 21.38 -10.05
C TYR A 500 -7.24 21.64 -10.59
N SER A 501 -7.38 21.72 -11.91
CA SER A 501 -8.68 21.88 -12.56
C SER A 501 -9.55 20.63 -12.47
N PHE A 502 -8.91 19.45 -12.42
CA PHE A 502 -9.59 18.17 -12.21
C PHE A 502 -10.13 18.04 -10.79
N ASP A 503 -9.36 18.44 -9.76
CA ASP A 503 -9.81 18.36 -8.38
C ASP A 503 -11.05 19.21 -8.13
N GLU A 504 -11.13 20.40 -8.74
CA GLU A 504 -12.32 21.26 -8.65
C GLU A 504 -13.55 20.71 -9.42
N ASN A 505 -13.33 19.93 -10.48
CA ASN A 505 -14.41 19.44 -11.36
C ASN A 505 -14.44 17.90 -11.44
N SER A 506 -13.85 17.22 -10.48
CA SER A 506 -13.70 15.76 -10.52
C SER A 506 -15.06 15.03 -10.58
N GLU A 507 -16.09 15.54 -9.91
CA GLU A 507 -17.44 14.97 -9.97
C GLU A 507 -18.01 15.01 -11.39
N LEU A 508 -17.88 16.14 -12.08
CA LEU A 508 -18.33 16.30 -13.47
C LEU A 508 -17.57 15.36 -14.42
N TYR A 509 -16.28 15.20 -14.19
CA TYR A 509 -15.44 14.27 -14.96
C TYR A 509 -15.88 12.83 -14.78
N TYR A 510 -16.03 12.35 -13.53
CA TYR A 510 -16.48 10.99 -13.27
C TYR A 510 -17.91 10.74 -13.73
N TRP A 511 -18.79 11.74 -13.62
CA TRP A 511 -20.13 11.66 -14.18
C TRP A 511 -20.11 11.48 -15.71
N ALA A 512 -19.26 12.25 -16.41
CA ALA A 512 -19.07 12.11 -17.85
C ALA A 512 -18.50 10.72 -18.23
N LEU A 513 -17.53 10.20 -17.47
CA LEU A 513 -17.03 8.83 -17.66
C LEU A 513 -18.14 7.78 -17.48
N GLY A 514 -18.97 7.93 -16.45
CA GLY A 514 -20.12 7.04 -16.23
C GLY A 514 -21.13 7.07 -17.38
N LEU A 515 -21.37 8.23 -17.98
CA LEU A 515 -22.23 8.35 -19.15
C LEU A 515 -21.64 7.75 -20.43
N ILE A 516 -20.33 7.88 -20.62
CA ILE A 516 -19.62 7.39 -21.82
C ILE A 516 -19.38 5.89 -21.76
N HIS A 517 -18.86 5.40 -20.65
CA HIS A 517 -18.42 4.01 -20.49
C HIS A 517 -19.37 3.13 -19.67
N GLY A 518 -20.40 3.73 -19.07
CA GLY A 518 -21.32 3.08 -18.13
C GLY A 518 -20.85 3.15 -16.68
N PHE A 519 -21.82 3.27 -15.76
CA PHE A 519 -21.53 3.36 -14.32
C PHE A 519 -21.01 2.05 -13.71
N ASP A 520 -21.27 0.91 -14.34
CA ASP A 520 -20.64 -0.36 -13.97
C ASP A 520 -19.13 -0.33 -14.23
N THR A 521 -18.71 0.21 -15.37
CA THR A 521 -17.28 0.40 -15.69
C THR A 521 -16.65 1.41 -14.72
N LEU A 522 -17.35 2.50 -14.41
CA LEU A 522 -16.89 3.51 -13.45
C LEU A 522 -16.71 2.88 -12.05
N ARG A 523 -17.65 2.05 -11.59
CA ARG A 523 -17.55 1.32 -10.33
C ARG A 523 -16.27 0.50 -10.24
N ASN A 524 -15.87 -0.15 -11.33
CA ASN A 524 -14.66 -0.96 -11.38
C ASN A 524 -13.37 -0.13 -11.28
N THR A 525 -13.43 1.21 -11.34
CA THR A 525 -12.27 2.09 -11.10
C THR A 525 -11.96 2.29 -9.62
N LEU A 526 -12.90 1.99 -8.73
CA LEU A 526 -12.76 2.20 -7.28
C LEU A 526 -11.66 1.34 -6.66
N LEU A 527 -11.58 0.07 -7.04
CA LEU A 527 -10.61 -0.86 -6.49
C LEU A 527 -9.69 -1.41 -7.59
N TYR A 528 -8.45 -1.65 -7.24
CA TYR A 528 -7.51 -2.42 -8.03
C TYR A 528 -6.91 -3.53 -7.17
N GLU A 529 -7.15 -4.78 -7.56
CA GLU A 529 -6.71 -5.97 -6.82
C GLU A 529 -7.14 -6.00 -5.33
N GLY A 530 -8.33 -5.44 -5.05
CA GLY A 530 -8.90 -5.36 -3.71
C GLY A 530 -8.42 -4.15 -2.88
N LYS A 531 -7.54 -3.32 -3.43
CA LYS A 531 -7.05 -2.10 -2.77
C LYS A 531 -7.69 -0.85 -3.37
N MET A 532 -7.83 0.19 -2.57
CA MET A 532 -8.32 1.50 -3.04
C MET A 532 -7.44 2.02 -4.18
N ALA A 533 -8.07 2.39 -5.27
CA ALA A 533 -7.41 2.84 -6.49
C ALA A 533 -7.52 4.34 -6.72
N LEU A 534 -8.41 5.00 -6.01
CA LEU A 534 -8.59 6.44 -5.97
C LEU A 534 -8.26 6.95 -4.56
N ASP A 535 -7.90 8.22 -4.44
CA ASP A 535 -7.86 8.88 -3.15
C ASP A 535 -9.25 8.96 -2.52
N LEU A 536 -9.31 9.29 -1.22
CA LEU A 536 -10.55 9.27 -0.46
C LEU A 536 -11.65 10.14 -1.09
N ASP A 537 -11.33 11.39 -1.43
CA ASP A 537 -12.30 12.35 -1.94
C ASP A 537 -12.87 11.91 -3.29
N ASN A 538 -12.02 11.52 -4.22
CA ASN A 538 -12.44 11.05 -5.54
C ASN A 538 -13.17 9.69 -5.45
N GLY A 539 -12.73 8.80 -4.57
CA GLY A 539 -13.39 7.52 -4.34
C GLY A 539 -14.80 7.68 -3.81
N LEU A 540 -15.02 8.55 -2.81
CA LEU A 540 -16.35 8.85 -2.26
C LEU A 540 -17.28 9.46 -3.30
N LYS A 541 -16.78 10.40 -4.14
CA LYS A 541 -17.55 10.98 -5.27
C LYS A 541 -17.97 9.90 -6.27
N VAL A 542 -17.05 9.01 -6.65
CA VAL A 542 -17.37 7.91 -7.58
C VAL A 542 -18.37 6.94 -6.96
N CYS A 543 -18.21 6.57 -5.68
CA CYS A 543 -19.18 5.75 -4.97
C CYS A 543 -20.58 6.40 -4.99
N TYR A 544 -20.65 7.69 -4.67
CA TYR A 544 -21.90 8.42 -4.68
C TYR A 544 -22.56 8.48 -6.07
N LEU A 545 -21.77 8.75 -7.11
CA LEU A 545 -22.24 8.76 -8.50
C LEU A 545 -22.78 7.40 -8.94
N CYS A 546 -22.08 6.31 -8.60
CA CYS A 546 -22.55 4.95 -8.89
C CYS A 546 -23.87 4.66 -8.15
N SER A 547 -23.93 4.90 -6.85
CA SER A 547 -25.13 4.72 -6.03
C SER A 547 -26.33 5.56 -6.54
N LYS A 548 -26.05 6.78 -7.00
CA LYS A 548 -27.08 7.67 -7.58
C LYS A 548 -27.67 7.17 -8.90
N ASN A 549 -26.96 6.28 -9.58
CA ASN A 549 -27.36 5.67 -10.85
C ASN A 549 -27.66 4.17 -10.71
N ASP A 550 -28.05 3.72 -9.52
CA ASP A 550 -28.49 2.35 -9.20
C ASP A 550 -27.41 1.27 -9.32
N PHE A 551 -26.14 1.66 -9.24
CA PHE A 551 -24.99 0.73 -9.17
C PHE A 551 -24.39 0.77 -7.77
N ILE A 552 -24.57 -0.29 -6.99
CA ILE A 552 -23.99 -0.38 -5.64
C ILE A 552 -22.47 -0.48 -5.75
N PRO A 553 -21.72 0.50 -5.22
CA PRO A 553 -20.26 0.50 -5.26
C PRO A 553 -19.65 -0.19 -4.06
N GLU A 554 -18.32 -0.40 -4.08
CA GLU A 554 -17.52 -0.90 -2.96
C GLU A 554 -17.27 0.24 -1.94
N TRP A 555 -18.27 0.54 -1.11
CA TRP A 555 -18.21 1.61 -0.11
C TRP A 555 -17.20 1.37 1.01
N GLU A 556 -17.04 0.12 1.45
CA GLU A 556 -16.44 -0.24 2.73
C GLU A 556 -15.04 0.38 2.93
N PRO A 557 -14.06 0.23 2.03
CA PRO A 557 -12.72 0.76 2.23
C PRO A 557 -12.68 2.30 2.36
N TYR A 558 -13.54 2.97 1.58
CA TYR A 558 -13.62 4.44 1.59
C TYR A 558 -14.30 4.98 2.85
N ILE A 559 -15.36 4.32 3.32
CA ILE A 559 -16.08 4.73 4.53
C ILE A 559 -15.26 4.47 5.79
N GLU A 560 -14.52 3.36 5.85
CA GLU A 560 -13.62 3.08 6.97
C GLU A 560 -12.56 4.17 7.09
N LEU A 561 -11.91 4.53 5.98
CA LEU A 561 -10.92 5.59 5.96
C LEU A 561 -11.53 6.98 6.29
N LEU A 562 -12.74 7.29 5.82
CA LEU A 562 -13.46 8.50 6.19
C LEU A 562 -13.70 8.58 7.70
N VAL A 563 -14.15 7.50 8.32
CA VAL A 563 -14.41 7.44 9.76
C VAL A 563 -13.11 7.58 10.57
N GLU A 564 -12.03 6.95 10.12
CA GLU A 564 -10.71 7.07 10.76
C GLU A 564 -10.15 8.48 10.67
N SER A 565 -10.24 9.12 9.50
CA SER A 565 -9.78 10.48 9.29
C SER A 565 -10.51 11.50 10.19
N LYS A 566 -11.80 11.28 10.45
CA LYS A 566 -12.59 12.12 11.37
C LYS A 566 -12.21 11.92 12.83
N LYS A 567 -11.82 10.72 13.24
CA LYS A 567 -11.33 10.46 14.60
C LYS A 567 -10.01 11.17 14.88
N SER A 568 -9.12 11.21 13.90
CA SER A 568 -7.80 11.84 14.00
C SER A 568 -7.85 13.38 13.90
N ASN A 569 -8.79 13.94 13.15
CA ASN A 569 -8.87 15.38 12.83
C ASN A 569 -9.87 16.18 13.68
N SER A 570 -10.22 15.75 14.88
CA SER A 570 -11.25 16.38 15.74
C SER A 570 -11.03 17.88 16.08
N LYS A 571 -9.95 18.52 15.61
CA LYS A 571 -9.62 19.94 15.88
C LYS A 571 -9.50 20.84 14.64
N ASN A 572 -9.44 20.31 13.41
CA ASN A 572 -9.50 21.15 12.22
C ASN A 572 -10.97 21.27 11.78
N ARG A 573 -11.55 22.46 11.95
CA ARG A 573 -12.88 22.77 11.44
C ARG A 573 -12.86 22.67 9.90
N SER A 574 -13.34 21.56 9.35
CA SER A 574 -13.80 21.48 7.97
C SER A 574 -14.92 22.53 7.78
N SER A 575 -15.12 23.03 6.57
CA SER A 575 -16.28 23.86 6.30
C SER A 575 -17.55 23.04 6.57
N LEU A 576 -18.63 23.68 7.00
CA LEU A 576 -19.91 22.99 7.25
C LEU A 576 -20.37 22.23 5.99
N GLU A 577 -20.08 22.75 4.80
CA GLU A 577 -20.39 22.12 3.52
C GLU A 577 -19.69 20.78 3.36
N ASN A 578 -18.40 20.70 3.65
CA ASN A 578 -17.64 19.45 3.58
C ASN A 578 -18.13 18.43 4.62
N GLU A 579 -18.51 18.88 5.81
CA GLU A 579 -19.07 17.99 6.85
C GLU A 579 -20.42 17.38 6.43
N LEU A 580 -21.26 18.16 5.76
CA LEU A 580 -22.55 17.70 5.24
C LEU A 580 -22.39 16.77 4.05
N GLU A 581 -21.40 17.01 3.19
CA GLU A 581 -21.07 16.14 2.07
C GLU A 581 -20.54 14.77 2.54
N ASP A 582 -19.58 14.76 3.45
CA ASP A 582 -19.08 13.54 4.09
C ASP A 582 -20.20 12.74 4.77
N TYR A 583 -21.12 13.44 5.42
CA TYR A 583 -22.28 12.81 6.05
C TYR A 583 -23.22 12.20 5.00
N ARG A 584 -23.42 12.86 3.85
CA ARG A 584 -24.19 12.31 2.73
C ARG A 584 -23.59 11.00 2.23
N TYR A 585 -22.27 10.96 1.99
CA TYR A 585 -21.58 9.73 1.59
C TYR A 585 -21.76 8.61 2.60
N TYR A 586 -21.62 8.93 3.88
CA TYR A 586 -21.80 7.97 4.96
C TYR A 586 -23.23 7.40 5.01
N ILE A 587 -24.27 8.23 4.86
CA ILE A 587 -25.67 7.79 4.82
C ILE A 587 -25.95 6.93 3.58
N CYS A 588 -25.47 7.35 2.40
CA CYS A 588 -25.60 6.54 1.18
C CYS A 588 -24.99 5.15 1.36
N ALA A 589 -23.78 5.08 1.90
CA ALA A 589 -23.12 3.83 2.18
C ALA A 589 -23.90 2.94 3.16
N CYS A 590 -24.46 3.53 4.23
CA CYS A 590 -25.28 2.78 5.18
C CYS A 590 -26.55 2.20 4.52
N ILE A 591 -27.19 2.95 3.65
CA ILE A 591 -28.37 2.47 2.92
C ILE A 591 -27.98 1.35 1.96
N ASP A 592 -26.97 1.56 1.13
CA ASP A 592 -26.52 0.60 0.12
C ASP A 592 -25.99 -0.72 0.73
N MET A 593 -25.41 -0.66 1.93
CA MET A 593 -24.89 -1.82 2.66
C MET A 593 -25.88 -2.43 3.67
N ASP A 594 -27.10 -1.95 3.72
CA ASP A 594 -28.17 -2.40 4.67
C ASP A 594 -27.70 -2.37 6.14
N ARG A 595 -26.96 -1.33 6.54
CA ARG A 595 -26.48 -1.16 7.93
C ARG A 595 -27.59 -0.61 8.83
N LYS A 596 -27.64 -1.07 10.08
CA LYS A 596 -28.58 -0.54 11.10
C LYS A 596 -28.29 0.93 11.37
N MET A 597 -29.31 1.77 11.26
CA MET A 597 -29.18 3.24 11.35
C MET A 597 -29.83 3.87 12.59
N GLU A 598 -30.51 3.11 13.43
CA GLU A 598 -31.23 3.65 14.60
C GLU A 598 -30.34 4.49 15.52
N ASP A 599 -29.11 4.01 15.79
CA ASP A 599 -28.14 4.74 16.64
C ASP A 599 -27.63 6.02 16.00
N ILE A 600 -27.53 6.06 14.68
CA ILE A 600 -27.05 7.22 13.91
C ILE A 600 -28.15 8.25 13.87
N LEU A 601 -29.38 7.85 13.53
CA LEU A 601 -30.53 8.71 13.40
C LEU A 601 -30.97 9.29 14.76
N SER A 602 -30.77 8.55 15.86
CA SER A 602 -31.04 9.04 17.22
C SER A 602 -30.13 10.21 17.63
N LYS A 603 -28.88 10.24 17.13
CA LYS A 603 -27.93 11.33 17.42
C LYS A 603 -28.32 12.66 16.78
N ILE A 604 -29.17 12.66 15.78
CA ILE A 604 -29.61 13.85 15.07
C ILE A 604 -31.05 14.24 15.36
N CYS A 605 -31.56 13.83 16.52
CA CYS A 605 -32.88 14.24 17.03
C CYS A 605 -32.88 15.65 17.66
N ASP A 606 -31.86 16.47 17.44
CA ASP A 606 -31.79 17.85 17.89
C ASP A 606 -32.39 18.81 16.87
N LYS A 607 -32.92 19.93 17.34
CA LYS A 607 -33.43 21.02 16.49
C LYS A 607 -32.35 21.55 15.54
N GLN A 608 -31.12 21.63 15.99
CA GLN A 608 -29.98 22.14 15.20
C GLN A 608 -29.52 21.19 14.08
N ALA A 609 -29.96 19.92 14.10
CA ALA A 609 -29.58 18.92 13.12
C ALA A 609 -30.46 18.89 11.86
N PHE A 610 -31.13 19.99 11.51
CA PHE A 610 -32.06 20.05 10.37
C PHE A 610 -31.40 19.65 9.05
N GLU A 611 -30.20 20.17 8.73
CA GLU A 611 -29.53 19.88 7.47
C GLU A 611 -29.15 18.40 7.36
N TYR A 612 -28.74 17.78 8.46
CA TYR A 612 -28.42 16.33 8.49
C TYR A 612 -29.69 15.48 8.24
N ARG A 613 -30.82 15.82 8.86
CA ARG A 613 -32.09 15.11 8.63
C ARG A 613 -32.56 15.27 7.18
N LYS A 614 -32.40 16.47 6.61
CA LYS A 614 -32.72 16.74 5.20
C LYS A 614 -31.92 15.79 4.27
N ILE A 615 -30.64 15.64 4.48
CA ILE A 615 -29.81 14.71 3.71
C ILE A 615 -30.35 13.28 3.80
N VAL A 616 -30.69 12.80 4.99
CA VAL A 616 -31.25 11.44 5.17
C VAL A 616 -32.54 11.30 4.38
N ILE A 617 -33.48 12.25 4.52
CA ILE A 617 -34.78 12.22 3.82
C ILE A 617 -34.57 12.21 2.31
N GLU A 618 -33.69 13.07 1.79
CA GLU A 618 -33.36 13.15 0.36
C GLU A 618 -32.83 11.80 -0.18
N GLU A 619 -31.91 11.16 0.55
CA GLU A 619 -31.31 9.90 0.10
C GLU A 619 -32.27 8.71 0.17
N TYR A 620 -33.15 8.64 1.19
CA TYR A 620 -34.21 7.64 1.24
C TYR A 620 -35.29 7.89 0.19
N HIS A 621 -35.66 9.16 -0.05
CA HIS A 621 -36.64 9.52 -1.08
C HIS A 621 -36.10 9.15 -2.47
N ARG A 622 -34.85 9.45 -2.76
CA ARG A 622 -34.22 9.13 -4.04
C ARG A 622 -34.27 7.62 -4.37
N ARG A 623 -34.25 6.78 -3.35
CA ARG A 623 -34.28 5.31 -3.49
C ARG A 623 -35.70 4.71 -3.34
N ASP A 624 -36.72 5.54 -3.21
CA ASP A 624 -38.11 5.12 -2.95
C ASP A 624 -38.25 4.29 -1.65
N LEU A 625 -37.48 4.64 -0.63
CA LEU A 625 -37.41 3.93 0.67
C LEU A 625 -37.94 4.75 1.85
N LEU A 626 -38.81 5.76 1.59
CA LEU A 626 -39.35 6.64 2.64
C LEU A 626 -40.17 5.88 3.68
N ASP A 627 -40.91 4.86 3.29
CA ASP A 627 -41.68 4.04 4.23
C ASP A 627 -40.78 3.34 5.24
N ASN A 628 -39.64 2.81 4.79
CA ASN A 628 -38.61 2.20 5.64
C ASN A 628 -38.04 3.24 6.63
N LEU A 629 -37.76 4.47 6.16
CA LEU A 629 -37.27 5.54 7.03
C LEU A 629 -38.33 5.91 8.09
N ILE A 630 -39.58 6.00 7.76
CA ILE A 630 -40.69 6.30 8.69
C ILE A 630 -40.78 5.20 9.76
N GLU A 631 -40.66 3.94 9.39
CA GLU A 631 -40.62 2.81 10.34
C GLU A 631 -39.47 2.91 11.33
N ILE A 632 -38.27 3.20 10.83
CA ILE A 632 -37.06 3.39 11.66
C ILE A 632 -37.25 4.56 12.63
N ILE A 633 -37.71 5.72 12.14
CA ILE A 633 -37.90 6.91 12.95
C ILE A 633 -38.90 6.68 14.09
N ARG A 634 -39.95 5.89 13.88
CA ARG A 634 -40.94 5.57 14.93
C ARG A 634 -40.37 4.88 16.13
N VAL A 635 -39.27 4.18 15.96
CA VAL A 635 -38.57 3.43 17.04
C VAL A 635 -37.58 4.33 17.80
N ILE A 636 -37.17 5.46 17.23
CA ILE A 636 -36.17 6.35 17.80
C ILE A 636 -36.75 7.18 18.95
N PRO A 637 -36.13 7.23 20.12
CA PRO A 637 -36.54 8.11 21.22
C PRO A 637 -36.42 9.60 20.81
N ASN A 638 -37.40 10.42 21.25
CA ASN A 638 -37.42 11.88 20.97
C ASN A 638 -37.46 12.26 19.49
N ASN A 639 -38.21 11.54 18.68
CA ASN A 639 -38.32 11.72 17.22
C ASN A 639 -39.07 12.96 16.76
N GLN A 640 -39.58 13.83 17.65
CA GLN A 640 -40.45 14.98 17.35
C GLN A 640 -39.94 15.91 16.24
N TYR A 641 -38.62 16.08 16.11
CA TYR A 641 -38.04 16.93 15.06
C TYR A 641 -37.94 16.23 13.70
N TRP A 642 -37.94 14.89 13.69
CA TRP A 642 -38.05 14.11 12.47
C TRP A 642 -39.44 14.25 11.83
N GLU A 643 -40.50 14.19 12.64
CA GLU A 643 -41.86 14.36 12.17
C GLU A 643 -42.05 15.74 11.52
N GLN A 644 -41.45 16.79 12.11
CA GLN A 644 -41.46 18.13 11.53
C GLN A 644 -40.63 18.24 10.22
N SER A 645 -39.61 17.43 10.04
CA SER A 645 -38.76 17.44 8.85
C SER A 645 -39.37 16.65 7.69
N LEU A 646 -40.21 15.66 7.99
CA LEU A 646 -40.93 14.85 6.99
C LEU A 646 -42.19 15.55 6.48
N SER A 647 -42.77 16.47 7.27
CA SER A 647 -43.93 17.31 6.89
C SER A 647 -43.51 18.48 6.00
#